data_242c6a9feeb6d27db694dafed31ed91a
#
_entry.id   242c6a9feeb6d27db694dafed31ed91a
#
_cell.length_a   1.000
_cell.length_b   1.000
_cell.length_c   1.000
_cell.angle_alpha   90.00
_cell.angle_beta   90.00
_cell.angle_gamma   90.00
#
_symmetry.space_group_name_H-M   'P 1'
#
loop_
_entity.id
_entity.type
_entity.pdbx_description
1 polymer ?
#
loop_
_entity_poly.entity_id
_entity_poly.type
_entity_poly.pdbx_seq_one_letter_code
_entity_poly.pdbx_strand_id
1 'polypeptide(L)'
;MGIKGQYSSYNWFTVISLFAFLSVVDSISNRKDVLVLPNPEQNVMPFEPVRYSNPNVSNNYQSSTKINARGMGHLYYITKKFMDFILEGQAFPEGFIEVKNSQIVISDDYYSLVMHYGTLVLVLICGLLLGVIVPFIGLIFCCCRCTGKCGARTQPFDKRYDTCRRHFLALILSSLTVVIMFGVVCAIVTNEYMEEGAQNIPKTVRTSVRDTKLYINNTRKEVNTLLVVNFGELDVVLNRLLRRSGEIVKDKLGEISKAAVLSNLTTIVQGLKTIRTDLNNMDSLTKALQKNARALEIALKGVREMLLERLKLCRNERACMEFLSKYNITALTLEANFTQLPDVTISLQNVSGLLANDIESEVIKGRDQFDRIKLSIQRSVDRTIPDIALEIKKAGDILKKKADSVTKVLDKIESYIDSIPYKKVDEGEVFLRQYAQYRYYTGLGVSLVLVVVLFCLAIGLLCGYCGHRPDPLYNDDCCDKGTASRFLMLGVWVMFLTFSGVLFITLGYTLTGSIADRVICAPLHNPNNDSTFALVDNLVNISAIFGPPPNNKELKLSSIISECHKNRSIYEVLDLDSGSMAEYTQRFNLPEKVRQLSDSIVLSSNIVIITPAAEQQLRALAASPLNTIDLTLYTAVLNDKITSIDLLQMASALNHTAMKLPPSQENVKTMLQTEAMYLEVHQEKQVSVMVQLSKELHGNASLLSNHLRFNHSSLKHAVDSLLSDLKQAQRTLNSQGPAIVRKLAEEFGKEFGIHIDSYLAKVESEASHNIGKCWPISLVYNSTMISVCNNILDPYNGFWLSVGCVVLLFLPSIILSVKLASLYQKSDPYPGALVEAVGGKKKRRQKKKHGSSSGGAYSAPLGRGERSQPIPPTDDRPAQWDQFNANVPPRYPAISSEYERPPPYYFPGPNQPVTASNP
;
A
#
# COMPACT_ATOMS: atom_id res chain seq x y z
N MET A 1 -20.10 -59.43 5.71
CA MET A 1 -20.71 -58.71 4.59
C MET A 1 -20.06 -57.31 4.51
N GLY A 2 -19.20 -57.17 3.53
CA GLY A 2 -18.43 -55.93 3.37
C GLY A 2 -19.18 -54.88 2.58
N ILE A 3 -18.97 -53.62 2.95
CA ILE A 3 -19.21 -52.51 2.08
C ILE A 3 -17.95 -51.66 2.02
N LYS A 4 -17.31 -51.71 0.85
CA LYS A 4 -16.21 -50.86 0.45
C LYS A 4 -16.75 -49.44 0.21
N GLY A 5 -16.28 -48.49 0.97
CA GLY A 5 -16.45 -47.08 0.64
C GLY A 5 -15.27 -46.61 -0.23
N GLN A 6 -15.58 -46.24 -1.48
CA GLN A 6 -14.66 -45.60 -2.41
C GLN A 6 -14.37 -44.18 -1.96
N TYR A 7 -13.13 -43.86 -1.65
CA TYR A 7 -12.62 -42.49 -1.59
C TYR A 7 -12.37 -42.01 -3.01
N SER A 8 -13.23 -41.13 -3.49
CA SER A 8 -13.03 -40.35 -4.70
C SER A 8 -11.95 -39.30 -4.43
N SER A 9 -10.82 -39.47 -5.06
CA SER A 9 -9.77 -38.43 -5.14
C SER A 9 -10.27 -37.30 -6.02
N TYR A 10 -10.84 -36.25 -5.43
CA TYR A 10 -11.09 -35.00 -6.16
C TYR A 10 -9.78 -34.33 -6.50
N ASN A 11 -9.56 -34.19 -7.81
CA ASN A 11 -8.41 -33.59 -8.43
C ASN A 11 -8.16 -32.17 -7.93
N TRP A 12 -7.11 -32.00 -7.15
CA TRP A 12 -6.55 -30.69 -6.77
C TRP A 12 -6.17 -29.83 -7.98
N PHE A 13 -5.95 -30.46 -9.14
CA PHE A 13 -5.65 -29.76 -10.40
C PHE A 13 -6.84 -28.96 -10.97
N THR A 14 -8.08 -29.37 -10.75
CA THR A 14 -9.26 -28.62 -11.20
C THR A 14 -9.55 -27.42 -10.31
N VAL A 15 -9.23 -27.47 -9.04
CA VAL A 15 -9.38 -26.32 -8.12
C VAL A 15 -8.29 -25.28 -8.39
N ILE A 16 -7.07 -25.69 -8.66
CA ILE A 16 -5.96 -24.78 -8.99
C ILE A 16 -6.18 -24.13 -10.36
N SER A 17 -6.71 -24.86 -11.36
CA SER A 17 -7.03 -24.27 -12.66
C SER A 17 -8.22 -23.29 -12.61
N LEU A 18 -9.20 -23.51 -11.71
CA LEU A 18 -10.30 -22.58 -11.50
C LEU A 18 -9.84 -21.29 -10.80
N PHE A 19 -8.92 -21.40 -9.82
CA PHE A 19 -8.30 -20.22 -9.19
C PHE A 19 -7.40 -19.44 -10.14
N ALA A 20 -6.65 -20.13 -11.01
CA ALA A 20 -5.85 -19.48 -12.05
C ALA A 20 -6.73 -18.81 -13.12
N PHE A 21 -7.89 -19.38 -13.45
CA PHE A 21 -8.83 -18.77 -14.38
C PHE A 21 -9.55 -17.57 -13.78
N LEU A 22 -9.91 -17.61 -12.49
CA LEU A 22 -10.52 -16.48 -11.78
C LEU A 22 -9.52 -15.33 -11.59
N SER A 23 -8.25 -15.61 -11.34
CA SER A 23 -7.22 -14.55 -11.25
C SER A 23 -6.89 -13.91 -12.61
N VAL A 24 -7.04 -14.65 -13.73
CA VAL A 24 -6.90 -14.10 -15.08
C VAL A 24 -8.14 -13.27 -15.47
N VAL A 25 -9.34 -13.68 -15.03
CA VAL A 25 -10.58 -12.91 -15.27
C VAL A 25 -10.57 -11.61 -14.45
N ASP A 26 -10.07 -11.62 -13.22
CA ASP A 26 -9.88 -10.40 -12.41
C ASP A 26 -8.81 -9.47 -12.99
N SER A 27 -7.75 -10.02 -13.58
CA SER A 27 -6.72 -9.23 -14.28
C SER A 27 -7.22 -8.63 -15.60
N ILE A 28 -8.22 -9.25 -16.25
CA ILE A 28 -8.86 -8.73 -17.47
C ILE A 28 -9.96 -7.72 -17.12
N SER A 29 -10.62 -7.87 -15.96
CA SER A 29 -11.63 -6.91 -15.48
C SER A 29 -11.00 -5.58 -15.00
N ASN A 30 -9.74 -5.58 -14.53
CA ASN A 30 -9.02 -4.39 -14.12
C ASN A 30 -8.23 -3.69 -15.25
N ARG A 31 -8.30 -4.19 -16.50
CA ARG A 31 -7.87 -3.49 -17.70
C ARG A 31 -9.08 -3.08 -18.55
N LYS A 32 -9.95 -2.27 -17.99
CA LYS A 32 -10.81 -1.38 -18.77
C LYS A 32 -10.12 -0.04 -19.00
N ASP A 33 -8.90 -0.05 -19.46
CA ASP A 33 -8.47 0.94 -20.43
C ASP A 33 -9.09 0.54 -21.77
N VAL A 34 -10.36 0.85 -21.91
CA VAL A 34 -11.00 0.88 -23.20
C VAL A 34 -10.26 1.95 -23.98
N LEU A 35 -9.40 1.50 -24.91
CA LEU A 35 -8.97 2.31 -26.04
C LEU A 35 -10.24 2.70 -26.79
N VAL A 36 -10.86 3.78 -26.38
CA VAL A 36 -11.84 4.51 -27.17
C VAL A 36 -11.02 5.13 -28.29
N LEU A 37 -11.05 4.48 -29.46
CA LEU A 37 -10.66 5.12 -30.69
C LEU A 37 -11.39 6.46 -30.73
N PRO A 38 -10.71 7.59 -30.96
CA PRO A 38 -11.37 8.89 -31.04
C PRO A 38 -12.33 8.85 -32.22
N ASN A 39 -13.61 8.95 -31.91
CA ASN A 39 -14.64 9.22 -32.91
C ASN A 39 -14.36 10.63 -33.46
N PRO A 40 -14.15 10.84 -34.78
CA PRO A 40 -13.60 12.11 -35.29
C PRO A 40 -14.61 13.28 -35.30
N GLU A 41 -15.74 13.20 -34.61
CA GLU A 41 -16.79 14.22 -34.62
C GLU A 41 -17.31 14.65 -33.24
N GLN A 42 -16.50 14.63 -32.20
CA GLN A 42 -16.88 15.34 -30.97
C GLN A 42 -15.87 16.45 -30.72
N ASN A 43 -16.28 17.68 -31.10
CA ASN A 43 -15.66 18.91 -30.62
C ASN A 43 -15.91 19.04 -29.11
N VAL A 44 -15.15 18.27 -28.33
CA VAL A 44 -15.21 18.29 -26.86
C VAL A 44 -14.59 19.61 -26.40
N MET A 45 -15.36 20.40 -25.65
CA MET A 45 -14.83 21.57 -24.99
C MET A 45 -13.70 21.19 -24.04
N PRO A 46 -12.57 21.90 -23.97
CA PRO A 46 -11.45 21.55 -23.11
C PRO A 46 -11.75 21.93 -21.65
N PHE A 47 -12.46 21.06 -20.93
CA PHE A 47 -12.66 21.21 -19.49
C PHE A 47 -11.62 20.38 -18.73
N GLU A 48 -10.92 21.02 -17.81
CA GLU A 48 -10.03 20.28 -16.91
C GLU A 48 -10.86 19.50 -15.89
N PRO A 49 -10.57 18.21 -15.65
CA PRO A 49 -11.25 17.43 -14.64
C PRO A 49 -10.98 18.00 -13.25
N VAL A 50 -12.01 18.07 -12.42
CA VAL A 50 -11.88 18.55 -11.03
C VAL A 50 -11.02 17.55 -10.26
N ARG A 51 -9.95 18.01 -9.64
CA ARG A 51 -9.10 17.22 -8.75
C ARG A 51 -9.59 17.39 -7.33
N TYR A 52 -10.06 16.28 -6.74
CA TYR A 52 -10.57 16.27 -5.39
C TYR A 52 -9.50 15.86 -4.40
N SER A 53 -9.46 16.53 -3.26
CA SER A 53 -8.59 16.20 -2.15
C SER A 53 -9.03 14.90 -1.46
N ASN A 54 -8.07 14.07 -1.08
CA ASN A 54 -8.32 12.88 -0.30
C ASN A 54 -8.30 13.19 1.21
N PRO A 55 -9.12 12.50 2.03
CA PRO A 55 -9.11 12.70 3.47
C PRO A 55 -7.79 12.21 4.09
N ASN A 56 -7.21 13.03 4.97
CA ASN A 56 -6.03 12.64 5.73
C ASN A 56 -6.45 11.81 6.95
N VAL A 57 -6.58 10.51 6.77
CA VAL A 57 -6.98 9.55 7.79
C VAL A 57 -5.80 8.71 8.28
N SER A 58 -5.82 8.34 9.55
CA SER A 58 -4.80 7.49 10.16
C SER A 58 -5.33 6.07 10.34
N ASN A 59 -4.67 5.09 9.75
CA ASN A 59 -5.04 3.67 9.85
C ASN A 59 -4.29 2.93 10.98
N ASN A 60 -3.74 3.64 11.95
CA ASN A 60 -2.95 3.05 13.03
C ASN A 60 -3.85 2.50 14.17
N TYR A 61 -4.67 1.51 13.84
CA TYR A 61 -5.45 0.75 14.82
C TYR A 61 -4.56 -0.25 15.55
N GLN A 62 -4.70 -0.34 16.87
CA GLN A 62 -3.86 -1.19 17.72
C GLN A 62 -4.58 -2.44 18.25
N SER A 63 -5.88 -2.53 18.09
CA SER A 63 -6.66 -3.71 18.44
C SER A 63 -6.21 -4.92 17.63
N SER A 64 -5.97 -6.04 18.28
CA SER A 64 -5.45 -7.26 17.65
C SER A 64 -6.46 -8.40 17.72
N THR A 65 -6.64 -9.08 16.60
CA THR A 65 -7.48 -10.28 16.48
C THR A 65 -6.68 -11.58 16.43
N LYS A 66 -5.38 -11.52 16.76
CA LYS A 66 -4.53 -12.72 16.75
C LYS A 66 -4.82 -13.58 17.97
N ILE A 67 -5.39 -14.76 17.74
CA ILE A 67 -5.58 -15.79 18.75
C ILE A 67 -4.28 -16.59 18.88
N ASN A 68 -3.72 -16.63 20.08
CA ASN A 68 -2.55 -17.45 20.37
C ASN A 68 -2.89 -18.45 21.49
N ALA A 69 -3.24 -19.67 21.10
CA ALA A 69 -3.55 -20.75 22.06
C ALA A 69 -2.29 -21.32 22.77
N ARG A 70 -1.09 -20.86 22.43
CA ARG A 70 0.19 -21.21 23.07
C ARG A 70 0.37 -22.71 23.34
N GLY A 71 -0.06 -23.56 22.43
CA GLY A 71 0.00 -25.01 22.53
C GLY A 71 -1.18 -25.66 23.25
N MET A 72 -2.08 -24.91 23.92
CA MET A 72 -3.24 -25.45 24.64
C MET A 72 -4.50 -25.60 23.75
N GLY A 73 -4.42 -25.36 22.45
CA GLY A 73 -5.56 -25.39 21.54
C GLY A 73 -6.34 -26.71 21.55
N HIS A 74 -5.66 -27.85 21.67
CA HIS A 74 -6.31 -29.15 21.76
C HIS A 74 -7.12 -29.32 23.05
N LEU A 75 -6.57 -28.83 24.18
CA LEU A 75 -7.27 -28.85 25.45
C LEU A 75 -8.53 -27.99 25.38
N TYR A 76 -8.43 -26.75 24.87
CA TYR A 76 -9.58 -25.85 24.75
C TYR A 76 -10.65 -26.40 23.79
N TYR A 77 -10.23 -27.04 22.69
CA TYR A 77 -11.16 -27.69 21.78
C TYR A 77 -11.93 -28.85 22.49
N ILE A 78 -11.22 -29.71 23.21
CA ILE A 78 -11.82 -30.83 23.97
C ILE A 78 -12.77 -30.26 25.02
N THR A 79 -12.37 -29.19 25.71
CA THR A 79 -13.19 -28.54 26.74
C THR A 79 -14.49 -27.99 26.14
N LYS A 80 -14.41 -27.32 24.99
CA LYS A 80 -15.62 -26.81 24.29
C LYS A 80 -16.55 -27.96 23.89
N LYS A 81 -16.01 -29.03 23.31
CA LYS A 81 -16.80 -30.20 22.94
C LYS A 81 -17.43 -30.89 24.15
N PHE A 82 -16.74 -30.92 25.27
CA PHE A 82 -17.31 -31.43 26.51
C PHE A 82 -18.43 -30.54 27.07
N MET A 83 -18.25 -29.20 27.01
CA MET A 83 -19.30 -28.26 27.38
C MET A 83 -20.51 -28.34 26.45
N ASP A 84 -20.29 -28.47 25.13
CA ASP A 84 -21.37 -28.65 24.15
C ASP A 84 -22.16 -29.96 24.37
N PHE A 85 -21.53 -30.97 24.98
CA PHE A 85 -22.19 -32.21 25.35
C PHE A 85 -23.03 -32.06 26.62
N ILE A 86 -22.61 -31.24 27.58
CA ILE A 86 -23.26 -31.08 28.87
C ILE A 86 -24.35 -30.00 28.84
N LEU A 87 -24.18 -28.98 28.01
CA LEU A 87 -25.03 -27.78 27.97
C LEU A 87 -25.79 -27.68 26.66
N GLU A 88 -27.03 -27.24 26.73
CA GLU A 88 -27.80 -26.86 25.57
C GLU A 88 -27.23 -25.60 24.88
N GLY A 89 -27.56 -25.38 23.61
CA GLY A 89 -27.00 -24.31 22.79
C GLY A 89 -27.32 -22.90 23.30
N GLN A 90 -28.47 -22.70 23.92
CA GLN A 90 -28.93 -21.41 24.45
C GLN A 90 -28.54 -21.21 25.91
N ALA A 91 -28.30 -19.94 26.29
CA ALA A 91 -27.92 -19.61 27.68
C ALA A 91 -29.10 -19.72 28.68
N PHE A 92 -30.28 -19.40 28.26
CA PHE A 92 -31.49 -19.44 29.07
C PHE A 92 -32.66 -20.09 28.34
N PRO A 93 -33.59 -20.73 29.06
CA PRO A 93 -34.83 -21.23 28.45
C PRO A 93 -35.68 -20.06 27.93
N GLU A 94 -36.47 -20.32 26.88
CA GLU A 94 -37.35 -19.30 26.28
C GLU A 94 -38.33 -18.72 27.30
N GLY A 95 -38.39 -17.35 27.34
CA GLY A 95 -39.29 -16.64 28.28
C GLY A 95 -38.80 -16.53 29.73
N PHE A 96 -37.63 -17.07 30.07
CA PHE A 96 -37.06 -16.94 31.44
C PHE A 96 -36.57 -15.53 31.74
N ILE A 97 -35.94 -14.86 30.74
CA ILE A 97 -35.51 -13.47 30.81
C ILE A 97 -36.21 -12.68 29.71
N GLU A 98 -36.97 -11.66 30.06
CA GLU A 98 -37.62 -10.74 29.14
C GLU A 98 -37.18 -9.28 29.45
N VAL A 99 -37.09 -8.45 28.42
CA VAL A 99 -36.87 -7.01 28.58
C VAL A 99 -38.22 -6.29 28.41
N LYS A 100 -38.74 -5.71 29.48
CA LYS A 100 -39.95 -4.86 29.48
C LYS A 100 -39.58 -3.44 29.93
N ASN A 101 -39.90 -2.44 29.10
CA ASN A 101 -39.59 -1.03 29.37
C ASN A 101 -38.10 -0.75 29.73
N SER A 102 -37.16 -1.36 28.99
CA SER A 102 -35.71 -1.28 29.21
C SER A 102 -35.26 -1.78 30.60
N GLN A 103 -36.09 -2.60 31.27
CA GLN A 103 -35.74 -3.29 32.49
C GLN A 103 -35.75 -4.80 32.28
N ILE A 104 -34.80 -5.48 32.89
CA ILE A 104 -34.71 -6.94 32.83
C ILE A 104 -35.74 -7.49 33.84
N VAL A 105 -36.70 -8.27 33.34
CA VAL A 105 -37.66 -9.02 34.14
C VAL A 105 -37.25 -10.49 34.08
N ILE A 106 -37.01 -11.08 35.25
CA ILE A 106 -36.66 -12.50 35.39
C ILE A 106 -37.94 -13.22 35.83
N SER A 107 -38.22 -14.33 35.16
CA SER A 107 -39.33 -15.20 35.54
C SER A 107 -39.04 -15.94 36.85
N ASP A 108 -40.09 -16.16 37.67
CA ASP A 108 -39.97 -16.95 38.91
C ASP A 108 -39.95 -18.47 38.68
N ASP A 109 -39.94 -18.93 37.41
CA ASP A 109 -39.91 -20.34 37.06
C ASP A 109 -38.49 -20.94 37.10
N TYR A 110 -37.97 -21.09 38.31
CA TYR A 110 -36.64 -21.73 38.52
C TYR A 110 -36.60 -23.21 38.13
N TYR A 111 -37.75 -23.87 38.05
CA TYR A 111 -37.81 -25.26 37.61
C TYR A 111 -37.43 -25.41 36.15
N SER A 112 -37.92 -24.54 35.28
CA SER A 112 -37.53 -24.50 33.89
C SER A 112 -36.00 -24.30 33.71
N LEU A 113 -35.41 -23.40 34.52
CA LEU A 113 -33.97 -23.17 34.53
C LEU A 113 -33.17 -24.42 34.95
N VAL A 114 -33.59 -25.12 36.00
CA VAL A 114 -32.94 -26.37 36.49
C VAL A 114 -33.04 -27.46 35.44
N MET A 115 -34.18 -27.61 34.74
CA MET A 115 -34.33 -28.59 33.68
C MET A 115 -33.51 -28.26 32.47
N HIS A 116 -33.41 -27.00 32.10
CA HIS A 116 -32.53 -26.54 31.00
C HIS A 116 -31.05 -26.90 31.25
N TYR A 117 -30.54 -26.75 32.48
CA TYR A 117 -29.20 -27.17 32.88
C TYR A 117 -29.14 -28.59 33.47
N GLY A 118 -30.14 -29.48 33.17
CA GLY A 118 -30.28 -30.76 33.80
C GLY A 118 -29.09 -31.66 33.77
N THR A 119 -28.39 -31.73 32.64
CA THR A 119 -27.13 -32.52 32.47
C THR A 119 -26.00 -31.97 33.32
N LEU A 120 -25.83 -30.64 33.40
CA LEU A 120 -24.82 -29.99 34.23
C LEU A 120 -25.13 -30.24 35.72
N VAL A 121 -26.41 -30.11 36.13
CA VAL A 121 -26.85 -30.38 37.49
C VAL A 121 -26.61 -31.83 37.87
N LEU A 122 -26.83 -32.77 36.96
CA LEU A 122 -26.53 -34.20 37.19
C LEU A 122 -25.02 -34.42 37.41
N VAL A 123 -24.16 -33.80 36.61
CA VAL A 123 -22.69 -33.85 36.77
C VAL A 123 -22.28 -33.30 38.13
N LEU A 124 -22.83 -32.17 38.53
CA LEU A 124 -22.57 -31.57 39.83
C LEU A 124 -23.00 -32.47 41.00
N ILE A 125 -24.23 -33.03 40.94
CA ILE A 125 -24.72 -33.97 41.98
C ILE A 125 -23.84 -35.20 42.05
N CYS A 126 -23.46 -35.83 40.95
CA CYS A 126 -22.56 -36.97 40.90
C CYS A 126 -21.18 -36.60 41.48
N GLY A 127 -20.67 -35.41 41.17
CA GLY A 127 -19.41 -34.92 41.71
C GLY A 127 -19.49 -34.66 43.22
N LEU A 128 -20.58 -34.07 43.72
CA LEU A 128 -20.81 -33.86 45.15
C LEU A 128 -20.88 -35.21 45.89
N LEU A 129 -21.60 -36.21 45.34
CA LEU A 129 -21.68 -37.54 45.91
C LEU A 129 -20.30 -38.21 46.00
N LEU A 130 -19.50 -38.13 44.92
CA LEU A 130 -18.10 -38.66 44.93
C LEU A 130 -17.26 -37.90 45.97
N GLY A 131 -17.43 -36.58 46.10
CA GLY A 131 -16.73 -35.75 47.09
C GLY A 131 -16.96 -36.18 48.54
N VAL A 132 -18.13 -36.77 48.84
CA VAL A 132 -18.47 -37.32 50.15
C VAL A 132 -18.04 -38.78 50.29
N ILE A 133 -18.31 -39.61 49.30
CA ILE A 133 -18.11 -41.07 49.33
C ILE A 133 -16.64 -41.41 49.39
N VAL A 134 -15.78 -40.75 48.61
CA VAL A 134 -14.37 -41.16 48.49
C VAL A 134 -13.56 -40.93 49.79
N PRO A 135 -13.65 -39.78 50.49
CA PRO A 135 -13.02 -39.61 51.76
C PRO A 135 -13.55 -40.55 52.84
N PHE A 136 -14.88 -40.86 52.79
CA PHE A 136 -15.47 -41.83 53.72
C PHE A 136 -14.87 -43.25 53.50
N ILE A 137 -14.71 -43.68 52.23
CA ILE A 137 -13.96 -44.91 51.88
C ILE A 137 -12.51 -44.80 52.37
N GLY A 138 -11.87 -43.65 52.27
CA GLY A 138 -10.52 -43.36 52.77
C GLY A 138 -10.42 -43.56 54.27
N LEU A 139 -11.40 -43.08 55.04
CA LEU A 139 -11.47 -43.29 56.49
C LEU A 139 -11.62 -44.77 56.87
N ILE A 140 -12.54 -45.49 56.19
CA ILE A 140 -12.69 -46.94 56.38
C ILE A 140 -11.39 -47.64 56.05
N PHE A 141 -10.75 -47.29 54.90
CA PHE A 141 -9.44 -47.87 54.54
C PHE A 141 -8.37 -47.59 55.59
N CYS A 142 -8.35 -46.43 56.18
CA CYS A 142 -7.44 -46.04 57.28
C CYS A 142 -7.66 -46.96 58.45
N CYS A 143 -8.91 -47.09 58.96
CA CYS A 143 -9.26 -47.98 60.06
C CYS A 143 -8.87 -49.45 59.81
N CYS A 144 -9.18 -49.95 58.60
CA CYS A 144 -8.81 -51.26 58.16
C CYS A 144 -7.26 -51.51 58.20
N ARG A 145 -6.52 -50.51 57.79
CA ARG A 145 -5.04 -50.61 57.78
C ARG A 145 -4.43 -50.50 59.15
N CYS A 146 -4.99 -49.68 60.05
CA CYS A 146 -4.58 -49.61 61.45
C CYS A 146 -4.82 -50.95 62.22
N THR A 147 -5.86 -51.68 61.83
CA THR A 147 -6.15 -53.02 62.38
C THR A 147 -5.29 -54.17 61.78
N GLY A 148 -4.29 -53.75 60.93
CA GLY A 148 -3.39 -54.78 60.29
C GLY A 148 -3.99 -55.56 59.09
N LYS A 149 -5.16 -55.07 58.59
CA LYS A 149 -5.84 -55.59 57.39
C LYS A 149 -5.49 -54.71 56.17
N CYS A 150 -6.07 -54.94 55.03
CA CYS A 150 -5.88 -54.13 53.81
C CYS A 150 -4.40 -54.04 53.36
N GLY A 151 -3.62 -55.06 53.41
CA GLY A 151 -2.22 -55.11 52.96
C GLY A 151 -1.20 -54.48 53.88
N ALA A 152 -1.56 -54.27 55.20
CA ALA A 152 -0.64 -53.70 56.19
C ALA A 152 0.35 -54.73 56.80
N ARG A 153 0.04 -56.08 56.68
CA ARG A 153 0.94 -57.10 57.14
C ARG A 153 1.94 -57.47 56.08
N THR A 154 3.22 -57.59 56.47
CA THR A 154 4.28 -58.10 55.60
C THR A 154 4.06 -59.55 55.33
N GLN A 155 4.06 -60.00 54.10
CA GLN A 155 3.90 -61.32 53.64
C GLN A 155 5.17 -61.78 52.91
N PRO A 156 5.52 -63.14 52.92
CA PRO A 156 6.62 -63.57 52.08
C PRO A 156 6.32 -63.44 50.61
N PHE A 157 7.36 -63.14 49.82
CA PHE A 157 7.27 -62.86 48.39
C PHE A 157 7.29 -64.15 47.58
N ASP A 158 6.26 -64.43 46.75
CA ASP A 158 6.24 -65.55 45.85
C ASP A 158 6.89 -65.17 44.49
N LYS A 159 8.07 -65.75 44.22
CA LYS A 159 8.85 -65.46 43.01
C LYS A 159 8.08 -65.80 41.73
N ARG A 160 7.12 -66.72 41.78
CA ARG A 160 6.41 -67.23 40.58
C ARG A 160 5.26 -66.35 40.11
N TYR A 161 4.49 -65.82 41.03
CA TYR A 161 3.29 -65.03 40.71
C TYR A 161 3.49 -63.50 41.01
N ASP A 162 4.13 -63.16 42.06
CA ASP A 162 4.24 -61.71 42.48
C ASP A 162 5.16 -60.92 41.59
N THR A 163 6.13 -61.46 40.87
CA THR A 163 7.02 -60.74 39.97
C THR A 163 6.28 -60.20 38.76
N CYS A 164 5.52 -61.08 38.09
CA CYS A 164 4.74 -60.67 36.92
C CYS A 164 3.67 -59.59 37.31
N ARG A 165 2.93 -59.86 38.38
CA ARG A 165 1.88 -59.01 38.91
C ARG A 165 2.43 -57.57 39.28
N ARG A 166 3.62 -57.56 39.90
CA ARG A 166 4.29 -56.30 40.23
C ARG A 166 4.64 -55.49 39.00
N HIS A 167 5.27 -56.11 37.99
CA HIS A 167 5.63 -55.37 36.76
C HIS A 167 4.40 -54.88 36.00
N PHE A 168 3.34 -55.67 35.93
CA PHE A 168 2.09 -55.30 35.29
C PHE A 168 1.41 -54.12 35.99
N LEU A 169 1.27 -54.17 37.33
CA LEU A 169 0.70 -53.06 38.10
C LEU A 169 1.57 -51.82 38.05
N ALA A 170 2.91 -51.95 38.08
CA ALA A 170 3.83 -50.83 37.95
C ALA A 170 3.71 -50.17 36.58
N LEU A 171 3.57 -50.96 35.49
CA LEU A 171 3.40 -50.44 34.14
C LEU A 171 2.09 -49.62 34.00
N ILE A 172 0.96 -50.18 34.50
CA ILE A 172 -0.32 -49.46 34.45
C ILE A 172 -0.26 -48.16 35.29
N LEU A 173 0.30 -48.26 36.51
CA LEU A 173 0.43 -47.05 37.35
C LEU A 173 1.37 -46.05 36.75
N SER A 174 2.44 -46.46 36.06
CA SER A 174 3.35 -45.55 35.34
C SER A 174 2.63 -44.84 34.20
N SER A 175 1.81 -45.56 33.40
CA SER A 175 1.03 -44.92 32.33
C SER A 175 0.03 -43.89 32.88
N LEU A 176 -0.68 -44.21 33.98
CA LEU A 176 -1.57 -43.27 34.67
C LEU A 176 -0.80 -42.07 35.23
N THR A 177 0.38 -42.29 35.82
CA THR A 177 1.22 -41.21 36.33
C THR A 177 1.67 -40.23 35.23
N VAL A 178 1.95 -40.75 34.03
CA VAL A 178 2.27 -39.89 32.88
C VAL A 178 1.04 -39.06 32.46
N VAL A 179 -0.16 -39.62 32.41
CA VAL A 179 -1.39 -38.90 32.10
C VAL A 179 -1.68 -37.82 33.16
N ILE A 180 -1.52 -38.18 34.46
CA ILE A 180 -1.63 -37.20 35.59
C ILE A 180 -0.62 -36.10 35.40
N MET A 181 0.64 -36.39 35.04
CA MET A 181 1.66 -35.35 34.79
C MET A 181 1.22 -34.35 33.72
N PHE A 182 0.69 -34.85 32.59
CA PHE A 182 0.16 -33.96 31.56
C PHE A 182 -1.00 -33.10 32.08
N GLY A 183 -1.93 -33.70 32.86
CA GLY A 183 -3.02 -32.95 33.46
C GLY A 183 -2.55 -31.86 34.43
N VAL A 184 -1.53 -32.18 35.26
CA VAL A 184 -0.93 -31.20 36.17
C VAL A 184 -0.25 -30.05 35.40
N VAL A 185 0.52 -30.36 34.35
CA VAL A 185 1.16 -29.35 33.52
C VAL A 185 0.09 -28.43 32.86
N CYS A 186 -0.97 -29.04 32.31
CA CYS A 186 -2.09 -28.30 31.75
C CYS A 186 -2.75 -27.36 32.79
N ALA A 187 -2.98 -27.84 34.02
CA ALA A 187 -3.58 -27.07 35.10
C ALA A 187 -2.69 -25.86 35.48
N ILE A 188 -1.39 -26.05 35.61
CA ILE A 188 -0.44 -24.96 35.92
C ILE A 188 -0.44 -23.91 34.79
N VAL A 189 -0.27 -24.35 33.54
CA VAL A 189 -0.16 -23.47 32.39
C VAL A 189 -1.46 -22.70 32.13
N THR A 190 -2.61 -23.34 32.26
CA THR A 190 -3.90 -22.66 32.10
C THR A 190 -4.19 -21.66 33.20
N ASN A 191 -3.74 -21.93 34.46
CA ASN A 191 -3.85 -20.96 35.55
C ASN A 191 -3.01 -19.71 35.28
N GLU A 192 -1.80 -19.88 34.75
CA GLU A 192 -0.92 -18.75 34.38
C GLU A 192 -1.50 -17.93 33.24
N TYR A 193 -1.97 -18.61 32.16
CA TYR A 193 -2.54 -17.90 31.01
C TYR A 193 -3.81 -17.12 31.34
N MET A 194 -4.63 -17.65 32.23
CA MET A 194 -5.81 -16.96 32.70
C MET A 194 -5.45 -15.69 33.50
N GLU A 195 -4.38 -15.73 34.33
CA GLU A 195 -3.89 -14.57 35.06
C GLU A 195 -3.37 -13.49 34.10
N GLU A 196 -2.54 -13.89 33.12
CA GLU A 196 -2.05 -12.99 32.09
C GLU A 196 -3.21 -12.38 31.27
N GLY A 197 -4.22 -13.19 30.94
CA GLY A 197 -5.42 -12.72 30.25
C GLY A 197 -6.16 -11.65 31.05
N ALA A 198 -6.39 -11.90 32.36
CA ALA A 198 -7.07 -10.95 33.25
C ALA A 198 -6.30 -9.63 33.41
N GLN A 199 -4.97 -9.68 33.53
CA GLN A 199 -4.12 -8.49 33.60
C GLN A 199 -4.11 -7.65 32.31
N ASN A 200 -4.37 -8.27 31.15
CA ASN A 200 -4.39 -7.59 29.86
C ASN A 200 -5.75 -6.94 29.52
N ILE A 201 -6.86 -7.27 30.20
CA ILE A 201 -8.18 -6.68 29.94
C ILE A 201 -8.16 -5.15 29.97
N PRO A 202 -7.64 -4.47 31.01
CA PRO A 202 -7.68 -3.02 31.07
C PRO A 202 -6.96 -2.36 29.89
N LYS A 203 -5.85 -2.95 29.47
CA LYS A 203 -5.09 -2.51 28.30
C LYS A 203 -5.92 -2.67 27.02
N THR A 204 -6.59 -3.80 26.86
CA THR A 204 -7.46 -4.07 25.70
C THR A 204 -8.61 -3.07 25.65
N VAL A 205 -9.28 -2.81 26.78
CA VAL A 205 -10.37 -1.84 26.86
C VAL A 205 -9.89 -0.43 26.50
N ARG A 206 -8.78 0.04 27.06
CA ARG A 206 -8.19 1.35 26.70
C ARG A 206 -7.82 1.42 25.21
N THR A 207 -7.27 0.35 24.65
CA THR A 207 -6.93 0.28 23.24
C THR A 207 -8.20 0.31 22.38
N SER A 208 -9.21 -0.45 22.73
CA SER A 208 -10.51 -0.50 22.05
C SER A 208 -11.20 0.88 22.04
N VAL A 209 -11.22 1.58 23.16
CA VAL A 209 -11.76 2.95 23.27
C VAL A 209 -10.99 3.91 22.38
N ARG A 210 -9.66 3.85 22.41
CA ARG A 210 -8.82 4.70 21.56
C ARG A 210 -9.06 4.44 20.08
N ASP A 211 -9.12 3.18 19.66
CA ASP A 211 -9.34 2.80 18.27
C ASP A 211 -10.75 3.18 17.79
N THR A 212 -11.75 3.09 18.67
CA THR A 212 -13.10 3.58 18.39
C THR A 212 -13.11 5.10 18.19
N LYS A 213 -12.44 5.86 19.06
CA LYS A 213 -12.30 7.31 18.88
C LYS A 213 -11.53 7.68 17.60
N LEU A 214 -10.49 6.93 17.27
CA LEU A 214 -9.76 7.10 16.02
C LEU A 214 -10.68 6.88 14.81
N TYR A 215 -11.49 5.83 14.84
CA TYR A 215 -12.49 5.56 13.81
C TYR A 215 -13.49 6.71 13.66
N ILE A 216 -14.06 7.20 14.77
CA ILE A 216 -14.99 8.34 14.77
C ILE A 216 -14.32 9.58 14.14
N ASN A 217 -13.10 9.89 14.54
CA ASN A 217 -12.38 11.05 14.03
C ASN A 217 -12.03 10.90 12.53
N ASN A 218 -11.65 9.69 12.08
CA ASN A 218 -11.42 9.40 10.68
C ASN A 218 -12.71 9.56 9.86
N THR A 219 -13.82 8.97 10.30
CA THR A 219 -15.12 9.09 9.63
C THR A 219 -15.57 10.56 9.55
N ARG A 220 -15.38 11.34 10.63
CA ARG A 220 -15.64 12.80 10.63
C ARG A 220 -14.83 13.52 9.54
N LYS A 221 -13.54 13.21 9.43
CA LYS A 221 -12.67 13.79 8.39
C LYS A 221 -13.10 13.39 6.99
N GLU A 222 -13.42 12.11 6.78
CA GLU A 222 -13.90 11.59 5.50
C GLU A 222 -15.18 12.29 5.05
N VAL A 223 -16.18 12.39 5.93
CA VAL A 223 -17.45 13.07 5.65
C VAL A 223 -17.22 14.55 5.35
N ASN A 224 -16.41 15.24 6.16
CA ASN A 224 -16.10 16.66 5.95
C ASN A 224 -15.34 16.87 4.65
N THR A 225 -14.37 16.03 4.32
CA THR A 225 -13.63 16.13 3.07
C THR A 225 -14.55 15.92 1.88
N LEU A 226 -15.38 14.91 1.89
CA LEU A 226 -16.27 14.61 0.77
C LEU A 226 -17.34 15.69 0.56
N LEU A 227 -18.05 16.08 1.64
CA LEU A 227 -19.24 16.95 1.50
C LEU A 227 -18.94 18.45 1.58
N VAL A 228 -17.81 18.83 2.20
CA VAL A 228 -17.49 20.26 2.38
C VAL A 228 -16.26 20.64 1.55
N VAL A 229 -15.13 19.95 1.71
CA VAL A 229 -13.88 20.34 1.01
C VAL A 229 -13.99 20.09 -0.49
N ASN A 230 -14.36 18.86 -0.89
CA ASN A 230 -14.47 18.50 -2.31
C ASN A 230 -15.58 19.30 -3.02
N PHE A 231 -16.67 19.62 -2.30
CA PHE A 231 -17.66 20.54 -2.87
C PHE A 231 -17.10 21.95 -3.05
N GLY A 232 -16.31 22.45 -2.09
CA GLY A 232 -15.62 23.73 -2.23
C GLY A 232 -14.66 23.77 -3.42
N GLU A 233 -13.95 22.67 -3.69
CA GLU A 233 -13.09 22.52 -4.87
C GLU A 233 -13.90 22.55 -6.17
N LEU A 234 -15.04 21.88 -6.21
CA LEU A 234 -16.00 21.94 -7.30
C LEU A 234 -16.53 23.36 -7.50
N ASP A 235 -16.98 24.02 -6.43
CA ASP A 235 -17.52 25.39 -6.47
C ASP A 235 -16.51 26.38 -7.09
N VAL A 236 -15.23 26.29 -6.70
CA VAL A 236 -14.16 27.11 -7.27
C VAL A 236 -14.01 26.87 -8.78
N VAL A 237 -14.06 25.61 -9.22
CA VAL A 237 -13.95 25.28 -10.65
C VAL A 237 -15.17 25.76 -11.41
N LEU A 238 -16.38 25.51 -10.91
CA LEU A 238 -17.62 25.93 -11.55
C LEU A 238 -17.69 27.47 -11.69
N ASN A 239 -17.36 28.22 -10.64
CA ASN A 239 -17.32 29.68 -10.69
C ASN A 239 -16.26 30.19 -11.65
N ARG A 240 -15.11 29.52 -11.77
CA ARG A 240 -14.06 29.86 -12.75
C ARG A 240 -14.57 29.65 -14.18
N LEU A 241 -15.22 28.51 -14.44
CA LEU A 241 -15.80 28.19 -15.74
C LEU A 241 -16.87 29.23 -16.14
N LEU A 242 -17.78 29.59 -15.23
CA LEU A 242 -18.80 30.61 -15.46
C LEU A 242 -18.16 31.95 -15.84
N ARG A 243 -17.13 32.38 -15.12
CA ARG A 243 -16.44 33.65 -15.41
C ARG A 243 -15.69 33.64 -16.75
N ARG A 244 -15.24 32.49 -17.22
CA ARG A 244 -14.51 32.32 -18.48
C ARG A 244 -15.39 31.81 -19.63
N SER A 245 -16.68 31.63 -19.41
CA SER A 245 -17.59 31.08 -20.40
C SER A 245 -17.60 31.86 -21.71
N GLY A 246 -17.57 33.21 -21.64
CA GLY A 246 -17.51 34.09 -22.84
C GLY A 246 -16.23 33.87 -23.65
N GLU A 247 -15.12 33.63 -23.01
CA GLU A 247 -13.84 33.33 -23.66
C GLU A 247 -13.89 31.94 -24.34
N ILE A 248 -14.34 30.91 -23.60
CA ILE A 248 -14.44 29.55 -24.10
C ILE A 248 -15.35 29.45 -25.33
N VAL A 249 -16.54 30.06 -25.27
CA VAL A 249 -17.48 30.07 -26.38
C VAL A 249 -16.93 30.86 -27.57
N LYS A 250 -16.27 32.02 -27.33
CA LYS A 250 -15.62 32.79 -28.39
C LYS A 250 -14.52 31.98 -29.09
N ASP A 251 -13.66 31.32 -28.33
CA ASP A 251 -12.53 30.55 -28.86
C ASP A 251 -13.04 29.37 -29.70
N LYS A 252 -14.05 28.64 -29.23
CA LYS A 252 -14.72 27.59 -30.03
C LYS A 252 -15.46 28.13 -31.24
N LEU A 253 -16.13 29.27 -31.09
CA LEU A 253 -16.74 29.96 -32.23
C LEU A 253 -15.69 30.34 -33.29
N GLY A 254 -14.51 30.80 -32.82
CA GLY A 254 -13.38 31.15 -33.68
C GLY A 254 -12.86 29.94 -34.45
N GLU A 255 -12.78 28.78 -33.77
CA GLU A 255 -12.36 27.52 -34.37
C GLU A 255 -13.37 27.02 -35.42
N ILE A 256 -14.65 26.94 -35.08
CA ILE A 256 -15.72 26.45 -35.97
C ILE A 256 -15.92 27.39 -37.16
N SER A 257 -15.90 28.70 -36.95
CA SER A 257 -16.05 29.71 -38.01
C SER A 257 -14.79 29.94 -38.83
N LYS A 258 -13.68 29.35 -38.46
CA LYS A 258 -12.31 29.66 -38.95
C LYS A 258 -11.86 31.10 -38.66
N ALA A 259 -12.51 31.80 -37.78
CA ALA A 259 -12.13 33.16 -37.42
C ALA A 259 -10.79 33.26 -36.65
N ALA A 260 -10.29 32.14 -36.19
CA ALA A 260 -8.92 32.01 -35.63
C ALA A 260 -7.84 32.47 -36.64
N VAL A 261 -8.15 32.44 -37.93
CA VAL A 261 -7.31 33.00 -39.03
C VAL A 261 -7.00 34.50 -38.84
N LEU A 262 -7.80 35.25 -38.05
CA LEU A 262 -7.49 36.64 -37.66
C LEU A 262 -6.13 36.76 -36.94
N SER A 263 -5.67 35.75 -36.23
CA SER A 263 -4.33 35.76 -35.64
C SER A 263 -3.26 35.70 -36.73
N ASN A 264 -3.48 34.92 -37.81
CA ASN A 264 -2.54 34.79 -38.92
C ASN A 264 -2.48 36.12 -39.70
N LEU A 265 -3.61 36.81 -39.82
CA LEU A 265 -3.64 38.17 -40.41
C LEU A 265 -2.79 39.15 -39.60
N THR A 266 -2.92 39.13 -38.28
CA THR A 266 -2.09 39.97 -37.39
C THR A 266 -0.61 39.65 -37.58
N THR A 267 -0.27 38.37 -37.70
CA THR A 267 1.12 37.92 -37.91
C THR A 267 1.68 38.40 -39.24
N ILE A 268 0.86 38.34 -40.33
CA ILE A 268 1.26 38.87 -41.65
C ILE A 268 1.50 40.36 -41.58
N VAL A 269 0.60 41.12 -40.97
CA VAL A 269 0.72 42.58 -40.88
C VAL A 269 1.93 43.01 -40.02
N GLN A 270 2.17 42.33 -38.92
CA GLN A 270 3.37 42.55 -38.10
C GLN A 270 4.65 42.14 -38.86
N GLY A 271 4.59 41.02 -39.61
CA GLY A 271 5.69 40.59 -40.46
C GLY A 271 6.04 41.60 -41.57
N LEU A 272 5.08 42.42 -42.05
CA LEU A 272 5.38 43.50 -43.02
C LEU A 272 6.36 44.54 -42.45
N LYS A 273 6.34 44.80 -41.17
CA LYS A 273 7.31 45.70 -40.51
C LYS A 273 8.72 45.09 -40.58
N THR A 274 8.84 43.82 -40.36
CA THR A 274 10.10 43.09 -40.47
C THR A 274 10.58 43.05 -41.91
N ILE A 275 9.70 42.73 -42.88
CA ILE A 275 10.00 42.73 -44.31
C ILE A 275 10.47 44.14 -44.76
N ARG A 276 9.82 45.22 -44.30
CA ARG A 276 10.29 46.58 -44.58
C ARG A 276 11.72 46.82 -44.07
N THR A 277 12.02 46.35 -42.86
CA THR A 277 13.37 46.49 -42.29
C THR A 277 14.39 45.71 -43.09
N ASP A 278 14.07 44.44 -43.46
CA ASP A 278 14.94 43.62 -44.28
C ASP A 278 15.17 44.22 -45.65
N LEU A 279 14.13 44.72 -46.32
CA LEU A 279 14.25 45.40 -47.62
C LEU A 279 15.09 46.65 -47.51
N ASN A 280 14.92 47.46 -46.46
CA ASN A 280 15.73 48.66 -46.25
C ASN A 280 17.22 48.33 -46.02
N ASN A 281 17.48 47.29 -45.27
CA ASN A 281 18.85 46.80 -45.04
C ASN A 281 19.47 46.31 -46.39
N MET A 282 18.69 45.53 -47.16
CA MET A 282 19.14 45.03 -48.47
C MET A 282 19.39 46.15 -49.43
N ASP A 283 18.51 47.15 -49.50
CA ASP A 283 18.68 48.34 -50.36
C ASP A 283 19.99 49.08 -50.03
N SER A 284 20.20 49.35 -48.75
CA SER A 284 21.39 50.05 -48.25
C SER A 284 22.69 49.27 -48.52
N LEU A 285 22.66 47.92 -48.25
CA LEU A 285 23.82 47.04 -48.49
C LEU A 285 24.13 46.89 -50.00
N THR A 286 23.08 46.74 -50.83
CA THR A 286 23.21 46.66 -52.30
C THR A 286 23.85 47.93 -52.88
N LYS A 287 23.35 49.09 -52.47
CA LYS A 287 23.93 50.40 -52.89
C LYS A 287 25.36 50.57 -52.44
N ALA A 288 25.66 50.19 -51.18
CA ALA A 288 27.06 50.24 -50.66
C ALA A 288 27.97 49.30 -51.42
N LEU A 289 27.51 48.06 -51.71
CA LEU A 289 28.27 47.07 -52.46
C LEU A 289 28.54 47.51 -53.90
N GLN A 290 27.53 48.02 -54.62
CA GLN A 290 27.67 48.57 -55.95
C GLN A 290 28.61 49.82 -55.99
N LYS A 291 28.56 50.71 -54.99
CA LYS A 291 29.49 51.81 -54.86
C LYS A 291 30.95 51.37 -54.69
N ASN A 292 31.15 50.41 -53.76
CA ASN A 292 32.48 49.85 -53.53
C ASN A 292 33.01 49.05 -54.72
N ALA A 293 32.14 48.35 -55.44
CA ALA A 293 32.50 47.63 -56.66
C ALA A 293 33.01 48.56 -57.78
N ARG A 294 32.31 49.66 -58.02
CA ARG A 294 32.73 50.68 -58.98
C ARG A 294 34.06 51.30 -58.54
N ALA A 295 34.26 51.63 -57.28
CA ALA A 295 35.51 52.14 -56.75
C ALA A 295 36.68 51.13 -56.89
N LEU A 296 36.46 49.84 -56.62
CA LEU A 296 37.46 48.83 -56.79
C LEU A 296 37.79 48.57 -58.29
N GLU A 297 36.80 48.56 -59.12
CA GLU A 297 37.00 48.43 -60.60
C GLU A 297 37.92 49.47 -61.15
N ILE A 298 37.66 50.74 -60.80
CA ILE A 298 38.52 51.88 -61.19
C ILE A 298 39.95 51.69 -60.62
N ALA A 299 40.05 51.29 -59.35
CA ALA A 299 41.35 51.12 -58.72
C ALA A 299 42.14 49.96 -59.35
N LEU A 300 41.48 48.82 -59.63
CA LEU A 300 42.10 47.65 -60.28
C LEU A 300 42.56 48.01 -61.69
N LYS A 301 41.78 48.81 -62.45
CA LYS A 301 42.17 49.27 -63.77
C LYS A 301 43.44 50.17 -63.68
N GLY A 302 43.51 51.05 -62.71
CA GLY A 302 44.74 51.86 -62.52
C GLY A 302 45.95 51.07 -62.17
N VAL A 303 45.82 50.13 -61.18
CA VAL A 303 46.92 49.23 -60.78
C VAL A 303 47.32 48.29 -61.93
N ARG A 304 46.40 47.83 -62.73
CA ARG A 304 46.67 46.96 -63.88
C ARG A 304 47.48 47.70 -64.93
N GLU A 305 47.06 48.97 -65.26
CA GLU A 305 47.78 49.72 -66.28
C GLU A 305 49.20 50.08 -65.80
N MET A 306 49.31 50.47 -64.54
CA MET A 306 50.65 50.75 -63.95
C MET A 306 51.52 49.56 -63.83
N LEU A 307 51.01 48.36 -63.45
CA LEU A 307 51.79 47.14 -63.40
C LEU A 307 52.29 46.67 -64.76
N LEU A 308 51.43 46.80 -65.79
CA LEU A 308 51.84 46.46 -67.14
C LEU A 308 52.98 47.42 -67.69
N GLU A 309 52.91 48.71 -67.34
CA GLU A 309 53.97 49.68 -67.66
C GLU A 309 55.26 49.33 -66.93
N ARG A 310 55.19 49.13 -65.66
CA ARG A 310 56.37 48.95 -64.82
C ARG A 310 57.03 47.60 -65.04
N LEU A 311 56.29 46.52 -65.31
CA LEU A 311 56.82 45.19 -65.62
C LEU A 311 57.48 45.11 -67.00
N LYS A 312 57.10 46.06 -67.91
CA LYS A 312 57.79 46.20 -69.21
C LYS A 312 59.27 46.69 -68.98
N LEU A 313 59.51 47.48 -67.93
CA LEU A 313 60.86 47.98 -67.65
C LEU A 313 61.81 46.91 -67.15
N CYS A 314 61.32 45.85 -66.52
CA CYS A 314 62.07 44.70 -66.06
C CYS A 314 61.86 43.42 -66.81
N ARG A 315 61.35 43.48 -68.09
CA ARG A 315 60.95 42.32 -68.88
C ARG A 315 62.13 41.36 -69.17
N ASN A 316 63.37 41.85 -69.15
CA ASN A 316 64.56 41.08 -69.40
C ASN A 316 65.04 40.33 -68.14
N GLU A 317 64.51 40.60 -67.01
CA GLU A 317 64.86 39.94 -65.75
C GLU A 317 64.03 38.66 -65.50
N ARG A 318 64.69 37.59 -65.11
CA ARG A 318 64.11 36.27 -64.91
C ARG A 318 62.97 36.32 -63.95
N ALA A 319 63.15 37.09 -62.89
CA ALA A 319 62.09 37.24 -61.84
C ALA A 319 60.80 37.90 -62.37
N CYS A 320 60.91 38.90 -63.27
CA CYS A 320 59.68 39.55 -63.84
C CYS A 320 59.04 38.66 -64.90
N MET A 321 59.76 37.86 -65.64
CA MET A 321 59.21 36.88 -66.55
C MET A 321 58.48 35.77 -65.85
N GLU A 322 59.00 35.25 -64.73
CA GLU A 322 58.35 34.24 -63.91
C GLU A 322 57.03 34.78 -63.33
N PHE A 323 56.99 36.02 -62.84
CA PHE A 323 55.83 36.68 -62.39
C PHE A 323 54.77 36.81 -63.51
N LEU A 324 55.14 37.31 -64.68
CA LEU A 324 54.27 37.46 -65.84
C LEU A 324 53.72 36.16 -66.43
N SER A 325 54.48 35.06 -66.21
CA SER A 325 54.02 33.71 -66.63
C SER A 325 53.01 33.17 -65.68
N LYS A 326 53.13 33.49 -64.33
CA LYS A 326 52.30 33.03 -63.31
C LYS A 326 50.97 33.81 -63.13
N TYR A 327 51.05 35.16 -63.30
CA TYR A 327 49.87 36.04 -63.16
C TYR A 327 49.54 36.71 -64.46
N ASN A 328 48.31 36.43 -64.97
CA ASN A 328 47.79 37.18 -66.13
C ASN A 328 47.24 38.55 -65.67
N ILE A 329 48.11 39.60 -65.71
CA ILE A 329 47.75 40.94 -65.26
C ILE A 329 46.59 41.52 -66.06
N THR A 330 46.39 41.18 -67.28
CA THR A 330 45.23 41.67 -68.05
C THR A 330 43.90 41.14 -67.57
N ALA A 331 43.94 40.00 -66.82
CA ALA A 331 42.76 39.41 -66.22
C ALA A 331 42.47 39.97 -64.79
N LEU A 332 43.27 40.97 -64.34
CA LEU A 332 42.98 41.62 -63.04
C LEU A 332 41.78 42.51 -63.16
N THR A 333 40.64 41.96 -62.88
CA THR A 333 39.30 42.55 -62.98
C THR A 333 38.40 42.17 -61.83
N LEU A 334 37.32 42.85 -61.67
CA LEU A 334 36.23 42.44 -60.81
C LEU A 334 35.54 41.22 -61.43
N GLU A 335 35.39 40.10 -60.70
CA GLU A 335 34.74 38.88 -61.12
C GLU A 335 33.23 38.93 -60.85
N ALA A 336 32.82 39.30 -59.64
CA ALA A 336 31.44 39.40 -59.21
C ALA A 336 30.76 40.61 -59.84
N ASN A 337 29.65 40.37 -60.56
CA ASN A 337 28.88 41.42 -61.23
C ASN A 337 27.74 41.92 -60.36
N PHE A 338 27.99 42.85 -59.48
CA PHE A 338 27.00 43.44 -58.54
C PHE A 338 25.94 44.36 -59.23
N THR A 339 26.07 44.65 -60.52
CA THR A 339 25.04 45.42 -61.25
C THR A 339 23.81 44.57 -61.58
N GLN A 340 23.96 43.22 -61.53
CA GLN A 340 22.83 42.29 -61.73
C GLN A 340 21.96 42.10 -60.48
N LEU A 341 22.33 42.62 -59.33
CA LEU A 341 21.52 42.52 -58.12
C LEU A 341 20.19 43.26 -58.30
N PRO A 342 19.05 42.58 -57.97
CA PRO A 342 17.74 43.19 -58.14
C PRO A 342 17.53 44.51 -57.35
N ASP A 343 16.89 45.50 -57.92
CA ASP A 343 16.51 46.71 -57.24
C ASP A 343 15.26 46.49 -56.37
N VAL A 344 15.47 46.54 -55.06
CA VAL A 344 14.38 46.36 -54.07
C VAL A 344 13.68 47.69 -53.67
N THR A 345 14.07 48.83 -54.22
CA THR A 345 13.56 50.17 -53.88
C THR A 345 12.05 50.27 -54.10
N ILE A 346 11.54 49.77 -55.26
CA ILE A 346 10.11 49.78 -55.55
C ILE A 346 9.33 48.90 -54.54
N SER A 347 9.85 47.77 -54.21
CA SER A 347 9.24 46.88 -53.22
C SER A 347 9.22 47.51 -51.81
N LEU A 348 10.32 48.17 -51.42
CA LEU A 348 10.39 48.95 -50.18
C LEU A 348 9.36 50.07 -50.10
N GLN A 349 9.20 50.83 -51.22
CA GLN A 349 8.18 51.90 -51.31
C GLN A 349 6.77 51.39 -51.20
N ASN A 350 6.45 50.26 -51.85
CA ASN A 350 5.14 49.61 -51.78
C ASN A 350 4.82 49.12 -50.34
N VAL A 351 5.76 48.42 -49.68
CA VAL A 351 5.56 47.99 -48.29
C VAL A 351 5.42 49.20 -47.35
N SER A 352 6.22 50.20 -47.54
CA SER A 352 6.15 51.42 -46.74
C SER A 352 4.82 52.19 -46.94
N GLY A 353 4.29 52.19 -48.19
CA GLY A 353 2.98 52.78 -48.51
C GLY A 353 1.82 51.99 -47.83
N LEU A 354 1.89 50.62 -47.82
CA LEU A 354 0.87 49.82 -47.17
C LEU A 354 0.88 50.02 -45.65
N LEU A 355 2.04 50.16 -45.06
CA LEU A 355 2.18 50.47 -43.63
C LEU A 355 1.76 51.87 -43.27
N ALA A 356 1.98 52.85 -44.18
CA ALA A 356 1.53 54.26 -44.01
C ALA A 356 0.00 54.39 -44.12
N ASN A 357 -0.66 53.50 -44.86
CA ASN A 357 -2.13 53.50 -44.99
C ASN A 357 -2.80 52.74 -43.80
N ASP A 358 -2.06 52.49 -42.71
CA ASP A 358 -2.57 52.03 -41.42
C ASP A 358 -3.33 50.69 -41.49
N ILE A 359 -2.84 49.76 -42.34
CA ILE A 359 -3.38 48.40 -42.48
C ILE A 359 -3.48 47.70 -41.10
N GLU A 360 -2.58 48.03 -40.18
CA GLU A 360 -2.56 47.49 -38.85
C GLU A 360 -3.79 47.89 -38.03
N SER A 361 -4.19 49.16 -38.08
CA SER A 361 -5.39 49.68 -37.41
C SER A 361 -6.65 48.99 -37.97
N GLU A 362 -6.75 48.82 -39.28
CA GLU A 362 -7.91 48.15 -39.89
C GLU A 362 -8.02 46.67 -39.48
N VAL A 363 -6.90 45.97 -39.37
CA VAL A 363 -6.86 44.59 -38.87
C VAL A 363 -7.22 44.51 -37.39
N ILE A 364 -6.72 45.46 -36.58
CA ILE A 364 -7.07 45.57 -35.15
C ILE A 364 -8.58 45.81 -34.98
N LYS A 365 -9.19 46.70 -35.81
CA LYS A 365 -10.64 46.94 -35.79
C LYS A 365 -11.44 45.63 -36.03
N GLY A 366 -11.02 44.79 -37.00
CA GLY A 366 -11.63 43.49 -37.24
C GLY A 366 -11.50 42.55 -36.06
N ARG A 367 -10.33 42.46 -35.47
CA ARG A 367 -10.07 41.66 -34.27
C ARG A 367 -10.90 42.13 -33.08
N ASP A 368 -10.94 43.45 -32.84
CA ASP A 368 -11.72 44.03 -31.75
C ASP A 368 -13.22 43.76 -31.90
N GLN A 369 -13.75 43.76 -33.15
CA GLN A 369 -15.12 43.37 -33.40
C GLN A 369 -15.36 41.87 -33.03
N PHE A 370 -14.44 40.99 -33.36
CA PHE A 370 -14.53 39.59 -32.96
C PHE A 370 -14.37 39.39 -31.45
N ASP A 371 -13.49 40.16 -30.81
CA ASP A 371 -13.32 40.15 -29.36
C ASP A 371 -14.52 40.73 -28.58
N ARG A 372 -15.30 41.63 -29.20
CA ARG A 372 -16.58 42.10 -28.64
C ARG A 372 -17.62 41.02 -28.51
N ILE A 373 -17.51 39.90 -29.28
CA ILE A 373 -18.36 38.72 -29.11
C ILE A 373 -18.18 38.15 -27.70
N LYS A 374 -16.92 38.01 -27.26
CA LYS A 374 -16.59 37.56 -25.88
C LYS A 374 -17.31 38.45 -24.85
N LEU A 375 -17.22 39.77 -25.00
CA LEU A 375 -17.85 40.73 -24.10
C LEU A 375 -19.37 40.66 -24.13
N SER A 376 -19.97 40.44 -25.32
CA SER A 376 -21.42 40.28 -25.45
C SER A 376 -21.91 39.00 -24.76
N ILE A 377 -21.25 37.89 -25.02
CA ILE A 377 -21.56 36.62 -24.38
C ILE A 377 -21.36 36.75 -22.87
N GLN A 378 -20.21 37.30 -22.45
CA GLN A 378 -19.89 37.42 -21.01
C GLN A 378 -20.92 38.30 -20.28
N ARG A 379 -21.36 39.42 -20.88
CA ARG A 379 -22.42 40.27 -20.30
C ARG A 379 -23.76 39.53 -20.15
N SER A 380 -24.11 38.68 -21.11
CA SER A 380 -25.29 37.84 -21.01
C SER A 380 -25.16 36.82 -19.88
N VAL A 381 -24.00 36.18 -19.77
CA VAL A 381 -23.68 35.24 -18.70
C VAL A 381 -23.61 35.92 -17.34
N ASP A 382 -22.99 37.10 -17.24
CA ASP A 382 -22.85 37.86 -15.99
C ASP A 382 -24.19 38.25 -15.35
N ARG A 383 -25.25 38.38 -16.15
CA ARG A 383 -26.61 38.61 -15.65
C ARG A 383 -27.20 37.33 -14.96
N THR A 384 -26.81 36.16 -15.41
CA THR A 384 -27.34 34.88 -14.92
C THR A 384 -26.39 34.22 -13.88
N ILE A 385 -25.12 34.60 -13.87
CA ILE A 385 -24.13 34.10 -12.90
C ILE A 385 -24.60 34.21 -11.46
N PRO A 386 -25.16 35.36 -10.97
CA PRO A 386 -25.57 35.45 -9.57
C PRO A 386 -26.60 34.41 -9.17
N ASP A 387 -27.55 34.09 -10.06
CA ASP A 387 -28.59 33.10 -9.80
C ASP A 387 -28.01 31.69 -9.74
N ILE A 388 -27.13 31.32 -10.68
CA ILE A 388 -26.46 30.02 -10.70
C ILE A 388 -25.54 29.89 -9.50
N ALA A 389 -24.74 30.91 -9.18
CA ALA A 389 -23.85 30.89 -8.02
C ALA A 389 -24.63 30.79 -6.70
N LEU A 390 -25.81 31.41 -6.63
CA LEU A 390 -26.69 31.27 -5.46
C LEU A 390 -27.22 29.83 -5.30
N GLU A 391 -27.61 29.19 -6.40
CA GLU A 391 -28.03 27.78 -6.35
C GLU A 391 -26.89 26.84 -5.99
N ILE A 392 -25.69 27.05 -6.53
CA ILE A 392 -24.48 26.28 -6.12
C ILE A 392 -24.20 26.48 -4.63
N LYS A 393 -24.29 27.72 -4.13
CA LYS A 393 -24.11 28.01 -2.71
C LYS A 393 -25.15 27.32 -1.83
N LYS A 394 -26.43 27.35 -2.24
CA LYS A 394 -27.50 26.62 -1.53
C LYS A 394 -27.22 25.11 -1.48
N ALA A 395 -26.73 24.52 -2.57
CA ALA A 395 -26.29 23.15 -2.63
C ALA A 395 -25.19 22.87 -1.59
N GLY A 396 -24.17 23.72 -1.55
CA GLY A 396 -23.09 23.63 -0.56
C GLY A 396 -23.58 23.74 0.87
N ASP A 397 -24.50 24.66 1.15
CA ASP A 397 -25.10 24.84 2.48
C ASP A 397 -25.89 23.60 2.92
N ILE A 398 -26.58 22.92 2.00
CA ILE A 398 -27.29 21.66 2.26
C ILE A 398 -26.31 20.54 2.56
N LEU A 399 -25.27 20.37 1.74
CA LEU A 399 -24.23 19.36 1.96
C LEU A 399 -23.51 19.57 3.29
N LYS A 400 -23.20 20.84 3.61
CA LYS A 400 -22.61 21.19 4.91
C LYS A 400 -23.55 20.84 6.06
N LYS A 401 -24.84 21.16 5.96
CA LYS A 401 -25.84 20.77 6.98
C LYS A 401 -25.91 19.26 7.16
N LYS A 402 -25.78 18.49 6.08
CA LYS A 402 -25.73 17.01 6.16
C LYS A 402 -24.43 16.54 6.84
N ALA A 403 -23.27 17.09 6.46
CA ALA A 403 -22.01 16.81 7.15
C ALA A 403 -22.09 17.14 8.64
N ASP A 404 -22.67 18.30 9.01
CA ASP A 404 -22.88 18.71 10.40
C ASP A 404 -23.83 17.75 11.14
N SER A 405 -24.87 17.24 10.47
CA SER A 405 -25.78 16.26 11.05
C SER A 405 -25.10 14.93 11.37
N VAL A 406 -24.29 14.41 10.44
CA VAL A 406 -23.49 13.20 10.68
C VAL A 406 -22.46 13.45 11.79
N THR A 407 -21.79 14.59 11.77
CA THR A 407 -20.83 14.97 12.82
C THR A 407 -21.47 15.02 14.18
N LYS A 408 -22.68 15.58 14.32
CA LYS A 408 -23.43 15.60 15.57
C LYS A 408 -23.77 14.20 16.11
N VAL A 409 -24.05 13.25 15.23
CA VAL A 409 -24.25 11.86 15.63
C VAL A 409 -22.95 11.26 16.14
N LEU A 410 -21.85 11.48 15.41
CA LEU A 410 -20.51 11.03 15.83
C LEU A 410 -20.09 11.66 17.16
N ASP A 411 -20.40 12.95 17.40
CA ASP A 411 -20.14 13.66 18.64
C ASP A 411 -20.95 13.07 19.81
N LYS A 412 -22.21 12.67 19.55
CA LYS A 412 -23.01 11.97 20.56
C LYS A 412 -22.38 10.63 20.93
N ILE A 413 -21.95 9.83 19.95
CA ILE A 413 -21.28 8.55 20.21
C ILE A 413 -20.01 8.79 21.01
N GLU A 414 -19.20 9.75 20.62
CA GLU A 414 -17.98 10.11 21.31
C GLU A 414 -18.27 10.53 22.77
N SER A 415 -19.33 11.34 23.00
CA SER A 415 -19.76 11.75 24.33
C SER A 415 -20.24 10.58 25.20
N TYR A 416 -20.93 9.57 24.60
CA TYR A 416 -21.25 8.34 25.31
C TYR A 416 -20.01 7.56 25.74
N ILE A 417 -19.03 7.45 24.84
CA ILE A 417 -17.74 6.81 25.16
C ILE A 417 -17.01 7.58 26.27
N ASP A 418 -17.03 8.89 26.22
CA ASP A 418 -16.41 9.76 27.25
C ASP A 418 -17.17 9.78 28.56
N SER A 419 -18.49 9.52 28.54
CA SER A 419 -19.31 9.39 29.73
C SER A 419 -19.05 8.10 30.52
N ILE A 420 -18.37 7.10 29.92
CA ILE A 420 -17.85 5.95 30.67
C ILE A 420 -16.73 6.49 31.56
N PRO A 421 -16.96 6.62 32.89
CA PRO A 421 -15.95 7.24 33.75
C PRO A 421 -14.69 6.36 33.72
N TYR A 422 -13.60 6.87 33.22
CA TYR A 422 -12.30 6.18 33.33
C TYR A 422 -12.01 5.73 34.77
N LYS A 423 -12.49 6.50 35.74
CA LYS A 423 -12.45 6.12 37.15
C LYS A 423 -13.15 4.78 37.45
N LYS A 424 -14.29 4.46 36.79
CA LYS A 424 -14.94 3.16 36.94
C LYS A 424 -14.17 2.03 36.21
N VAL A 425 -13.47 2.34 35.13
CA VAL A 425 -12.57 1.38 34.47
C VAL A 425 -11.37 1.11 35.36
N ASP A 426 -10.83 2.15 35.99
CA ASP A 426 -9.71 2.04 36.96
C ASP A 426 -10.16 1.32 38.25
N GLU A 427 -11.34 1.61 38.78
CA GLU A 427 -11.94 0.86 39.91
C GLU A 427 -12.17 -0.61 39.54
N GLY A 428 -12.67 -0.87 38.33
CA GLY A 428 -12.79 -2.21 37.74
C GLY A 428 -11.43 -2.92 37.60
N GLU A 429 -10.38 -2.20 37.22
CA GLU A 429 -9.02 -2.74 37.12
C GLU A 429 -8.50 -3.16 38.51
N VAL A 430 -8.69 -2.34 39.54
CA VAL A 430 -8.31 -2.66 40.92
C VAL A 430 -9.07 -3.89 41.40
N PHE A 431 -10.41 -3.93 41.17
CA PHE A 431 -11.24 -5.09 41.50
C PHE A 431 -10.76 -6.35 40.80
N LEU A 432 -10.57 -6.29 39.47
CA LEU A 432 -10.07 -7.42 38.67
C LEU A 432 -8.72 -7.91 39.17
N ARG A 433 -7.77 -7.01 39.45
CA ARG A 433 -6.45 -7.36 39.98
C ARG A 433 -6.55 -8.08 41.33
N GLN A 434 -7.39 -7.60 42.23
CA GLN A 434 -7.57 -8.20 43.55
C GLN A 434 -8.19 -9.58 43.45
N TYR A 435 -9.30 -9.73 42.70
CA TYR A 435 -9.94 -11.03 42.50
C TYR A 435 -9.11 -12.00 41.70
N ALA A 436 -8.39 -11.54 40.69
CA ALA A 436 -7.48 -12.37 39.89
C ALA A 436 -6.39 -12.99 40.78
N GLN A 437 -5.84 -12.24 41.73
CA GLN A 437 -4.83 -12.74 42.68
C GLN A 437 -5.39 -13.88 43.54
N TYR A 438 -6.58 -13.70 44.15
CA TYR A 438 -7.16 -14.76 44.97
C TYR A 438 -7.45 -16.03 44.16
N ARG A 439 -7.97 -15.89 42.96
CA ARG A 439 -8.20 -16.99 42.04
C ARG A 439 -6.89 -17.66 41.64
N TYR A 440 -5.87 -16.88 41.31
CA TYR A 440 -4.55 -17.38 40.91
C TYR A 440 -3.93 -18.23 42.05
N TYR A 441 -3.94 -17.73 43.30
CA TYR A 441 -3.42 -18.50 44.43
C TYR A 441 -4.24 -19.74 44.75
N THR A 442 -5.56 -19.70 44.55
CA THR A 442 -6.42 -20.88 44.68
C THR A 442 -6.03 -21.93 43.64
N GLY A 443 -5.87 -21.52 42.38
CA GLY A 443 -5.43 -22.41 41.30
C GLY A 443 -4.02 -22.96 41.53
N LEU A 444 -3.11 -22.13 42.01
CA LEU A 444 -1.75 -22.53 42.38
C LEU A 444 -1.77 -23.53 43.53
N GLY A 445 -2.59 -23.30 44.56
CA GLY A 445 -2.75 -24.23 45.70
C GLY A 445 -3.24 -25.58 45.25
N VAL A 446 -4.29 -25.64 44.39
CA VAL A 446 -4.77 -26.87 43.81
C VAL A 446 -3.68 -27.56 42.99
N SER A 447 -2.98 -26.83 42.14
CA SER A 447 -1.90 -27.38 41.31
C SER A 447 -0.75 -27.91 42.17
N LEU A 448 -0.38 -27.24 43.28
CA LEU A 448 0.64 -27.69 44.21
C LEU A 448 0.27 -29.04 44.83
N VAL A 449 -1.00 -29.20 45.26
CA VAL A 449 -1.49 -30.49 45.77
C VAL A 449 -1.32 -31.63 44.74
N LEU A 450 -1.67 -31.33 43.46
CA LEU A 450 -1.51 -32.31 42.39
C LEU A 450 -0.03 -32.62 42.14
N VAL A 451 0.86 -31.66 42.22
CA VAL A 451 2.33 -31.84 42.09
C VAL A 451 2.86 -32.72 43.22
N VAL A 452 2.37 -32.55 44.47
CA VAL A 452 2.77 -33.40 45.62
C VAL A 452 2.34 -34.85 45.39
N VAL A 453 1.12 -35.09 44.89
CA VAL A 453 0.65 -36.42 44.54
C VAL A 453 1.51 -37.03 43.44
N LEU A 454 1.78 -36.28 42.36
CA LEU A 454 2.61 -36.70 41.24
C LEU A 454 4.02 -37.08 41.71
N PHE A 455 4.62 -36.25 42.57
CA PHE A 455 5.95 -36.51 43.16
C PHE A 455 5.97 -37.79 43.99
N CYS A 456 4.96 -38.01 44.84
CA CYS A 456 4.85 -39.24 45.62
C CYS A 456 4.73 -40.50 44.73
N LEU A 457 3.91 -40.41 43.67
CA LEU A 457 3.75 -41.53 42.71
C LEU A 457 5.04 -41.75 41.91
N ALA A 458 5.68 -40.67 41.44
CA ALA A 458 6.92 -40.75 40.65
C ALA A 458 8.06 -41.37 41.44
N ILE A 459 8.33 -40.89 42.66
CA ILE A 459 9.36 -41.46 43.53
C ILE A 459 9.02 -42.88 43.92
N GLY A 460 7.74 -43.17 44.24
CA GLY A 460 7.30 -44.51 44.56
C GLY A 460 7.53 -45.52 43.41
N LEU A 461 7.31 -45.09 42.18
CA LEU A 461 7.59 -45.90 40.98
C LEU A 461 9.10 -46.02 40.72
N LEU A 462 9.88 -44.94 40.79
CA LEU A 462 11.32 -44.95 40.56
C LEU A 462 12.04 -45.83 41.56
N CYS A 463 11.81 -45.63 42.87
CA CYS A 463 12.40 -46.48 43.90
C CYS A 463 11.88 -47.92 43.83
N GLY A 464 10.64 -48.14 43.40
CA GLY A 464 10.08 -49.46 43.18
C GLY A 464 10.71 -50.23 42.01
N TYR A 465 11.19 -49.49 40.97
CA TYR A 465 11.85 -50.07 39.79
C TYR A 465 13.34 -50.30 40.05
N CYS A 466 14.06 -49.28 40.53
CA CYS A 466 15.51 -49.29 40.72
C CYS A 466 15.94 -49.92 42.07
N GLY A 467 15.11 -49.85 43.12
CA GLY A 467 15.46 -50.24 44.48
C GLY A 467 15.54 -51.75 44.66
N HIS A 468 16.44 -52.16 45.60
CA HIS A 468 16.55 -53.54 46.10
C HIS A 468 15.44 -53.78 47.09
N ARG A 469 15.21 -55.01 47.49
CA ARG A 469 14.26 -55.35 48.57
C ARG A 469 14.88 -55.05 49.91
N PRO A 470 14.06 -54.53 50.85
CA PRO A 470 14.56 -54.30 52.18
C PRO A 470 15.04 -55.59 52.85
N ASP A 471 16.31 -55.59 53.17
CA ASP A 471 16.89 -56.67 53.92
C ASP A 471 16.69 -56.34 55.43
N PRO A 472 16.17 -57.27 56.23
CA PRO A 472 15.91 -57.03 57.68
C PRO A 472 17.18 -56.70 58.48
N LEU A 473 18.38 -56.99 57.91
CA LEU A 473 19.66 -56.76 58.57
C LEU A 473 20.45 -55.51 58.10
N TYR A 474 20.15 -54.89 56.94
CA TYR A 474 20.85 -53.73 56.43
C TYR A 474 19.85 -52.75 55.84
N ASN A 475 19.73 -51.59 56.44
CA ASN A 475 18.74 -50.56 56.13
C ASN A 475 19.41 -49.25 55.66
N ASP A 476 20.49 -49.38 54.86
CA ASP A 476 21.28 -48.19 54.42
C ASP A 476 21.02 -47.64 53.01
N ASP A 477 20.12 -48.27 52.22
CA ASP A 477 19.83 -47.79 50.90
C ASP A 477 18.68 -46.77 50.90
N CYS A 478 19.00 -45.53 50.44
CA CYS A 478 18.07 -44.44 50.34
C CYS A 478 16.88 -44.71 49.37
N CYS A 479 17.04 -45.64 48.40
CA CYS A 479 16.04 -46.06 47.41
C CYS A 479 15.82 -47.61 47.46
N ASP A 480 15.08 -48.08 48.43
CA ASP A 480 14.64 -49.47 48.53
C ASP A 480 13.13 -49.62 48.16
N LYS A 481 12.67 -50.88 47.99
CA LYS A 481 11.23 -51.14 47.77
C LYS A 481 10.35 -50.83 48.96
N GLY A 482 10.90 -50.78 50.14
CA GLY A 482 10.23 -50.35 51.38
C GLY A 482 9.92 -48.84 51.31
N THR A 483 10.92 -48.06 50.92
CA THR A 483 10.77 -46.60 50.67
C THR A 483 9.77 -46.31 49.53
N ALA A 484 9.84 -47.10 48.45
CA ALA A 484 8.84 -47.02 47.38
C ALA A 484 7.40 -47.23 47.88
N SER A 485 7.19 -48.21 48.73
CA SER A 485 5.89 -48.47 49.36
C SER A 485 5.42 -47.32 50.27
N ARG A 486 6.36 -46.70 51.05
CA ARG A 486 6.03 -45.54 51.89
C ARG A 486 5.58 -44.36 51.06
N PHE A 487 6.30 -44.00 49.96
CA PHE A 487 5.92 -42.89 49.10
C PHE A 487 4.59 -43.17 48.36
N LEU A 488 4.35 -44.39 47.82
CA LEU A 488 3.06 -44.73 47.23
C LEU A 488 1.92 -44.61 48.24
N MET A 489 2.12 -45.02 49.46
CA MET A 489 1.12 -44.89 50.54
C MET A 489 0.93 -43.46 50.97
N LEU A 490 2.00 -42.63 51.05
CA LEU A 490 1.90 -41.22 51.30
C LEU A 490 1.05 -40.55 50.21
N GLY A 491 1.31 -40.84 48.95
CA GLY A 491 0.49 -40.39 47.81
C GLY A 491 -0.98 -40.75 47.97
N VAL A 492 -1.28 -42.02 48.36
CA VAL A 492 -2.66 -42.49 48.63
C VAL A 492 -3.31 -41.66 49.76
N TRP A 493 -2.58 -41.38 50.85
CA TRP A 493 -3.10 -40.53 51.93
C TRP A 493 -3.38 -39.11 51.48
N VAL A 494 -2.45 -38.51 50.73
CA VAL A 494 -2.64 -37.14 50.17
C VAL A 494 -3.87 -37.13 49.24
N MET A 495 -4.01 -38.12 48.33
CA MET A 495 -5.17 -38.22 47.45
C MET A 495 -6.48 -38.30 48.23
N PHE A 496 -6.62 -39.14 49.24
CA PHE A 496 -7.85 -39.24 50.04
C PHE A 496 -8.16 -37.96 50.81
N LEU A 497 -7.15 -37.33 51.44
CA LEU A 497 -7.31 -36.14 52.23
C LEU A 497 -7.74 -34.94 51.39
N THR A 498 -7.17 -34.80 50.23
CA THR A 498 -7.37 -33.62 49.37
C THR A 498 -8.48 -33.79 48.36
N PHE A 499 -8.99 -35.02 48.11
CA PHE A 499 -9.95 -35.32 47.07
C PHE A 499 -11.17 -34.42 47.09
N SER A 500 -11.83 -34.33 48.30
CA SER A 500 -13.04 -33.49 48.44
C SER A 500 -12.77 -32.00 48.16
N GLY A 501 -11.72 -31.47 48.76
CA GLY A 501 -11.40 -30.04 48.62
C GLY A 501 -11.10 -29.69 47.17
N VAL A 502 -10.25 -30.48 46.47
CA VAL A 502 -9.94 -30.25 45.06
C VAL A 502 -11.16 -30.45 44.18
N LEU A 503 -11.97 -31.49 44.45
CA LEU A 503 -13.19 -31.76 43.66
C LEU A 503 -14.22 -30.65 43.81
N PHE A 504 -14.50 -30.15 45.04
CA PHE A 504 -15.47 -29.06 45.24
C PHE A 504 -15.04 -27.76 44.58
N ILE A 505 -13.74 -27.44 44.67
CA ILE A 505 -13.19 -26.28 43.92
C ILE A 505 -13.38 -26.51 42.43
N THR A 506 -13.08 -27.68 41.92
CA THR A 506 -13.22 -28.02 40.49
C THR A 506 -14.69 -27.90 40.02
N LEU A 507 -15.66 -28.39 40.83
CA LEU A 507 -17.08 -28.28 40.54
C LEU A 507 -17.55 -26.82 40.52
N GLY A 508 -17.05 -25.97 41.44
CA GLY A 508 -17.28 -24.55 41.43
C GLY A 508 -16.79 -23.86 40.15
N TYR A 509 -15.56 -24.20 39.75
CA TYR A 509 -14.98 -23.71 38.46
C TYR A 509 -15.75 -24.24 37.25
N THR A 510 -16.20 -25.53 37.27
CA THR A 510 -17.03 -26.08 36.19
C THR A 510 -18.36 -25.33 36.06
N LEU A 511 -19.06 -25.09 37.18
CA LEU A 511 -20.33 -24.38 37.17
C LEU A 511 -20.16 -22.97 36.63
N THR A 512 -19.27 -22.19 37.23
CA THR A 512 -19.07 -20.77 36.85
C THR A 512 -18.52 -20.61 35.43
N GLY A 513 -17.57 -21.47 35.04
CA GLY A 513 -16.97 -21.41 33.70
C GLY A 513 -17.92 -21.84 32.59
N SER A 514 -18.71 -22.89 32.83
CA SER A 514 -19.69 -23.39 31.85
C SER A 514 -20.83 -22.40 31.62
N ILE A 515 -21.36 -21.80 32.68
CA ILE A 515 -22.41 -20.77 32.57
C ILE A 515 -21.84 -19.51 31.91
N ALA A 516 -20.64 -19.05 32.29
CA ALA A 516 -20.02 -17.86 31.70
C ALA A 516 -19.75 -18.04 30.21
N ASP A 517 -19.37 -19.25 29.77
CA ASP A 517 -19.17 -19.54 28.33
C ASP A 517 -20.48 -19.37 27.55
N ARG A 518 -21.60 -19.87 28.09
CA ARG A 518 -22.92 -19.78 27.43
C ARG A 518 -23.53 -18.39 27.51
N VAL A 519 -23.37 -17.68 28.62
CA VAL A 519 -23.98 -16.35 28.81
C VAL A 519 -23.16 -15.24 28.14
N ILE A 520 -21.85 -15.38 28.05
CA ILE A 520 -20.97 -14.32 27.54
C ILE A 520 -20.39 -14.68 26.17
N CYS A 521 -19.77 -15.87 26.04
CA CYS A 521 -18.98 -16.16 24.84
C CYS A 521 -19.81 -16.68 23.67
N ALA A 522 -20.82 -17.50 23.92
CA ALA A 522 -21.70 -17.98 22.85
C ALA A 522 -22.42 -16.83 22.12
N PRO A 523 -23.04 -15.86 22.83
CA PRO A 523 -23.65 -14.68 22.19
C PRO A 523 -22.65 -13.81 21.44
N LEU A 524 -21.45 -13.61 22.02
CA LEU A 524 -20.42 -12.80 21.37
C LEU A 524 -19.86 -13.45 20.09
N HIS A 525 -19.88 -14.79 19.98
CA HIS A 525 -19.48 -15.45 18.74
C HIS A 525 -20.53 -15.37 17.63
N ASN A 526 -21.81 -15.42 17.97
CA ASN A 526 -22.92 -15.44 17.02
C ASN A 526 -24.03 -14.44 17.41
N PRO A 527 -23.79 -13.13 17.29
CA PRO A 527 -24.71 -12.12 17.79
C PRO A 527 -26.10 -12.15 17.14
N ASN A 528 -26.20 -12.66 15.89
CA ASN A 528 -27.47 -12.68 15.15
C ASN A 528 -28.40 -13.85 15.49
N ASN A 529 -27.84 -14.95 15.98
CA ASN A 529 -28.59 -16.21 16.16
C ASN A 529 -28.81 -16.58 17.64
N ASP A 530 -28.28 -15.79 18.58
CA ASP A 530 -28.36 -16.09 19.99
C ASP A 530 -29.46 -15.27 20.66
N SER A 531 -30.34 -15.95 21.38
CA SER A 531 -31.47 -15.32 22.13
C SER A 531 -30.95 -14.39 23.22
N THR A 532 -29.80 -14.65 23.78
CA THR A 532 -29.18 -13.81 24.82
C THR A 532 -28.70 -12.49 24.26
N PHE A 533 -28.16 -12.49 23.03
CA PHE A 533 -27.78 -11.24 22.37
C PHE A 533 -28.99 -10.39 21.99
N ALA A 534 -30.11 -11.03 21.67
CA ALA A 534 -31.37 -10.34 21.44
C ALA A 534 -31.85 -9.55 22.67
N LEU A 535 -31.53 -10.02 23.89
CA LEU A 535 -31.79 -9.24 25.13
C LEU A 535 -30.93 -7.97 25.18
N VAL A 536 -29.69 -8.06 24.73
CA VAL A 536 -28.79 -6.90 24.62
C VAL A 536 -29.32 -5.90 23.60
N ASP A 537 -29.82 -6.39 22.45
CA ASP A 537 -30.43 -5.56 21.42
C ASP A 537 -31.64 -4.77 21.96
N ASN A 538 -32.44 -5.39 22.81
CA ASN A 538 -33.61 -4.75 23.42
C ASN A 538 -33.26 -3.77 24.58
N LEU A 539 -32.12 -3.98 25.24
CA LEU A 539 -31.62 -3.09 26.28
C LEU A 539 -30.94 -1.83 25.72
N VAL A 540 -30.22 -1.97 24.60
CA VAL A 540 -29.50 -0.88 23.96
C VAL A 540 -30.38 -0.19 22.94
N ASN A 541 -30.99 0.92 23.33
CA ASN A 541 -31.84 1.72 22.44
C ASN A 541 -30.95 2.50 21.46
N ILE A 542 -30.60 1.86 20.33
CA ILE A 542 -29.76 2.46 19.28
C ILE A 542 -30.49 3.65 18.62
N SER A 543 -31.79 3.59 18.50
CA SER A 543 -32.59 4.69 17.94
C SER A 543 -32.52 5.98 18.77
N ALA A 544 -32.21 5.90 20.05
CA ALA A 544 -31.96 7.08 20.87
C ALA A 544 -30.63 7.78 20.53
N ILE A 545 -29.64 7.01 20.02
CA ILE A 545 -28.33 7.52 19.65
C ILE A 545 -28.37 8.08 18.22
N PHE A 546 -28.85 7.29 17.26
CA PHE A 546 -28.82 7.61 15.83
C PHE A 546 -30.06 8.36 15.31
N GLY A 547 -31.17 8.39 16.11
CA GLY A 547 -32.45 8.86 15.67
C GLY A 547 -33.30 7.74 15.04
N PRO A 548 -34.61 7.95 14.83
CA PRO A 548 -35.48 6.98 14.20
C PRO A 548 -35.01 6.78 12.74
N PRO A 549 -34.81 5.53 12.28
CA PRO A 549 -34.46 5.25 10.91
C PRO A 549 -35.56 5.66 9.94
N PRO A 550 -35.24 6.14 8.74
CA PRO A 550 -36.24 6.64 7.78
C PRO A 550 -37.27 5.59 7.34
N ASN A 551 -36.92 4.31 7.41
CA ASN A 551 -37.74 3.19 6.92
C ASN A 551 -38.48 2.40 8.03
N ASN A 552 -38.62 2.91 9.25
CA ASN A 552 -39.22 2.21 10.40
C ASN A 552 -38.58 0.82 10.70
N LYS A 553 -37.39 0.54 10.20
CA LYS A 553 -36.65 -0.69 10.47
C LYS A 553 -35.87 -0.53 11.78
N GLU A 554 -36.18 -1.32 12.77
CA GLU A 554 -35.44 -1.27 14.04
C GLU A 554 -33.94 -1.59 13.81
N LEU A 555 -33.07 -0.62 14.13
CA LEU A 555 -31.64 -0.81 14.12
C LEU A 555 -31.23 -1.62 15.37
N LYS A 556 -30.72 -2.84 15.15
CA LYS A 556 -30.23 -3.73 16.21
C LYS A 556 -28.72 -3.72 16.27
N LEU A 557 -28.15 -3.79 17.46
CA LEU A 557 -26.69 -3.85 17.67
C LEU A 557 -26.06 -5.08 16.98
N SER A 558 -26.75 -6.23 17.05
CA SER A 558 -26.36 -7.47 16.37
C SER A 558 -26.20 -7.28 14.87
N SER A 559 -27.18 -6.59 14.24
CA SER A 559 -27.13 -6.28 12.81
C SER A 559 -25.96 -5.37 12.46
N ILE A 560 -25.73 -4.32 13.25
CA ILE A 560 -24.60 -3.39 13.05
C ILE A 560 -23.26 -4.14 13.12
N ILE A 561 -23.06 -4.98 14.12
CA ILE A 561 -21.83 -5.76 14.28
C ILE A 561 -21.63 -6.69 13.07
N SER A 562 -22.69 -7.37 12.64
CA SER A 562 -22.67 -8.29 11.49
C SER A 562 -22.28 -7.58 10.19
N GLU A 563 -22.88 -6.41 9.93
CA GLU A 563 -22.56 -5.64 8.73
C GLU A 563 -21.15 -5.02 8.81
N CYS A 564 -20.69 -4.65 10.00
CA CYS A 564 -19.30 -4.22 10.22
C CYS A 564 -18.28 -5.34 10.00
N HIS A 565 -18.65 -6.61 10.27
CA HIS A 565 -17.79 -7.76 9.91
C HIS A 565 -17.62 -7.90 8.39
N LYS A 566 -18.61 -7.47 7.60
CA LYS A 566 -18.53 -7.43 6.13
C LYS A 566 -17.82 -6.18 5.61
N ASN A 567 -17.32 -5.33 6.50
CA ASN A 567 -16.66 -4.06 6.19
C ASN A 567 -17.50 -3.09 5.36
N ARG A 568 -18.80 -3.02 5.63
CA ARG A 568 -19.68 -2.07 4.96
C ARG A 568 -19.47 -0.65 5.47
N SER A 569 -19.91 0.33 4.67
CA SER A 569 -19.88 1.73 5.08
C SER A 569 -20.90 1.98 6.20
N ILE A 570 -20.65 2.97 7.04
CA ILE A 570 -21.62 3.37 8.08
C ILE A 570 -22.94 3.82 7.47
N TYR A 571 -22.93 4.31 6.25
CA TYR A 571 -24.09 4.71 5.49
C TYR A 571 -25.03 3.53 5.19
N GLU A 572 -24.47 2.41 4.72
CA GLU A 572 -25.20 1.17 4.51
C GLU A 572 -25.65 0.51 5.82
N VAL A 573 -24.77 0.53 6.84
CA VAL A 573 -25.05 -0.09 8.14
C VAL A 573 -26.21 0.58 8.85
N LEU A 574 -26.32 1.91 8.74
CA LEU A 574 -27.40 2.70 9.36
C LEU A 574 -28.63 2.84 8.45
N ASP A 575 -28.62 2.22 7.27
CA ASP A 575 -29.71 2.31 6.27
C ASP A 575 -30.11 3.76 5.97
N LEU A 576 -29.12 4.63 5.89
CA LEU A 576 -29.30 6.05 5.57
C LEU A 576 -29.68 6.14 4.10
N ASP A 577 -30.94 6.43 3.84
CA ASP A 577 -31.62 6.34 2.57
C ASP A 577 -30.87 6.96 1.39
N SER A 578 -30.49 6.12 0.41
CA SER A 578 -29.89 6.53 -0.87
C SER A 578 -30.87 7.32 -1.75
N GLY A 579 -32.19 7.14 -1.55
CA GLY A 579 -33.21 7.88 -2.28
C GLY A 579 -33.19 9.38 -2.02
N SER A 580 -32.71 9.80 -0.87
CA SER A 580 -32.62 11.24 -0.55
C SER A 580 -31.56 11.98 -1.39
N MET A 581 -30.50 11.30 -1.83
CA MET A 581 -29.46 11.94 -2.64
C MET A 581 -29.93 12.20 -4.07
N ALA A 582 -30.63 11.25 -4.68
CA ALA A 582 -31.26 11.43 -6.00
C ALA A 582 -32.35 12.50 -5.98
N GLU A 583 -33.12 12.61 -4.90
CA GLU A 583 -34.12 13.64 -4.72
C GLU A 583 -33.49 15.04 -4.56
N TYR A 584 -32.31 15.13 -3.92
CA TYR A 584 -31.58 16.40 -3.83
C TYR A 584 -31.05 16.84 -5.17
N THR A 585 -30.58 15.94 -6.05
CA THR A 585 -30.14 16.29 -7.41
C THR A 585 -31.27 16.87 -8.26
N GLN A 586 -32.50 16.32 -8.12
CA GLN A 586 -33.68 16.84 -8.80
C GLN A 586 -34.13 18.21 -8.26
N ARG A 587 -33.89 18.51 -6.99
CA ARG A 587 -34.23 19.81 -6.38
C ARG A 587 -33.32 20.93 -6.84
N PHE A 588 -32.08 20.63 -7.23
CA PHE A 588 -31.19 21.60 -7.89
C PHE A 588 -31.59 21.70 -9.37
N ASN A 589 -32.50 22.56 -9.70
CA ASN A 589 -32.96 22.78 -11.07
C ASN A 589 -31.87 23.43 -11.97
N LEU A 590 -30.61 22.93 -11.79
CA LEU A 590 -29.42 23.41 -12.47
C LEU A 590 -29.49 23.21 -13.99
N PRO A 591 -29.98 22.09 -14.54
CA PRO A 591 -30.11 21.91 -15.97
C PRO A 591 -31.02 22.96 -16.60
N GLU A 592 -32.10 23.32 -15.94
CA GLU A 592 -33.02 24.36 -16.44
C GLU A 592 -32.40 25.76 -16.34
N LYS A 593 -31.63 26.07 -15.30
CA LYS A 593 -30.90 27.32 -15.16
C LYS A 593 -29.81 27.48 -16.21
N VAL A 594 -29.12 26.39 -16.51
CA VAL A 594 -28.12 26.37 -17.60
C VAL A 594 -28.78 26.50 -18.95
N ARG A 595 -29.96 25.92 -19.17
CA ARG A 595 -30.76 26.16 -20.39
C ARG A 595 -31.18 27.58 -20.50
N GLN A 596 -31.64 28.23 -19.43
CA GLN A 596 -31.95 29.66 -19.42
C GLN A 596 -30.71 30.54 -19.75
N LEU A 597 -29.53 30.13 -19.33
CA LEU A 597 -28.27 30.75 -19.72
C LEU A 597 -28.05 30.66 -21.23
N SER A 598 -28.24 29.49 -21.83
CA SER A 598 -28.11 29.31 -23.28
C SER A 598 -29.08 30.19 -24.07
N ASP A 599 -30.33 30.30 -23.60
CA ASP A 599 -31.35 31.13 -24.25
C ASP A 599 -31.12 32.66 -24.09
N SER A 600 -30.36 33.06 -23.05
CA SER A 600 -30.04 34.46 -22.77
C SER A 600 -28.88 35.00 -23.64
N ILE A 601 -28.13 34.16 -24.32
CA ILE A 601 -26.98 34.58 -25.12
C ILE A 601 -27.45 34.99 -26.51
N VAL A 602 -27.41 36.33 -26.76
CA VAL A 602 -27.76 36.91 -28.04
C VAL A 602 -26.51 37.44 -28.72
N LEU A 603 -26.21 36.93 -29.91
CA LEU A 603 -25.12 37.40 -30.76
C LEU A 603 -25.66 38.47 -31.74
N SER A 604 -24.99 39.58 -31.86
CA SER A 604 -25.31 40.61 -32.88
C SER A 604 -25.12 40.05 -34.29
N SER A 605 -26.08 40.29 -35.16
CA SER A 605 -26.09 39.74 -36.52
C SER A 605 -25.16 40.47 -37.52
N ASN A 606 -24.48 41.53 -37.09
CA ASN A 606 -23.63 42.32 -37.98
C ASN A 606 -22.17 42.40 -37.48
N ILE A 607 -21.48 41.27 -37.57
CA ILE A 607 -20.07 41.16 -37.17
C ILE A 607 -19.20 41.39 -38.41
N VAL A 608 -18.35 42.43 -38.38
CA VAL A 608 -17.39 42.71 -39.44
C VAL A 608 -15.98 42.35 -38.97
N ILE A 609 -15.45 41.22 -39.39
CA ILE A 609 -14.09 40.77 -39.04
C ILE A 609 -13.03 41.24 -40.04
N ILE A 610 -13.45 41.61 -41.25
CA ILE A 610 -12.60 42.24 -42.25
C ILE A 610 -13.32 43.45 -42.85
N THR A 611 -12.72 44.63 -42.76
CA THR A 611 -13.26 45.84 -43.38
C THR A 611 -12.98 45.83 -44.88
N PRO A 612 -13.83 46.51 -45.72
CA PRO A 612 -13.53 46.63 -47.15
C PRO A 612 -12.20 47.32 -47.44
N ALA A 613 -11.78 48.25 -46.58
CA ALA A 613 -10.47 48.90 -46.67
C ALA A 613 -9.32 47.89 -46.42
N ALA A 614 -9.41 47.06 -45.36
CA ALA A 614 -8.42 46.02 -45.10
C ALA A 614 -8.36 44.98 -46.24
N GLU A 615 -9.51 44.60 -46.81
CA GLU A 615 -9.53 43.69 -47.96
C GLU A 615 -8.81 44.28 -49.15
N GLN A 616 -9.07 45.57 -49.50
CA GLN A 616 -8.43 46.26 -50.62
C GLN A 616 -6.90 46.35 -50.41
N GLN A 617 -6.46 46.66 -49.21
CA GLN A 617 -5.02 46.73 -48.89
C GLN A 617 -4.33 45.35 -48.94
N LEU A 618 -4.98 44.30 -48.46
CA LEU A 618 -4.47 42.94 -48.57
C LEU A 618 -4.39 42.46 -50.04
N ARG A 619 -5.38 42.81 -50.87
CA ARG A 619 -5.30 42.54 -52.30
C ARG A 619 -4.16 43.30 -52.98
N ALA A 620 -3.94 44.57 -52.59
CA ALA A 620 -2.81 45.35 -53.07
C ALA A 620 -1.47 44.73 -52.63
N LEU A 621 -1.39 44.15 -51.44
CA LEU A 621 -0.24 43.40 -50.96
C LEU A 621 0.00 42.11 -51.77
N ALA A 622 -1.04 41.36 -52.05
CA ALA A 622 -0.95 40.13 -52.85
C ALA A 622 -0.52 40.44 -54.32
N ALA A 623 -0.88 41.61 -54.87
CA ALA A 623 -0.50 42.06 -56.19
C ALA A 623 0.86 42.80 -56.21
N SER A 624 1.50 42.97 -55.06
CA SER A 624 2.75 43.74 -54.97
C SER A 624 3.94 43.03 -55.64
N PRO A 625 4.94 43.81 -56.13
CA PRO A 625 6.15 43.27 -56.72
C PRO A 625 6.99 42.40 -55.76
N LEU A 626 6.66 42.33 -54.51
CA LEU A 626 7.33 41.45 -53.54
C LEU A 626 7.31 39.99 -53.95
N ASN A 627 6.28 39.54 -54.69
CA ASN A 627 6.17 38.17 -55.14
C ASN A 627 7.10 37.84 -56.37
N THR A 628 7.64 38.89 -57.02
CA THR A 628 8.45 38.77 -58.22
C THR A 628 9.94 39.00 -57.98
N ILE A 629 10.34 39.32 -56.77
CA ILE A 629 11.75 39.52 -56.42
C ILE A 629 12.45 38.17 -56.49
N ASP A 630 13.38 38.05 -57.45
CA ASP A 630 14.22 36.83 -57.55
C ASP A 630 15.39 36.95 -56.58
N LEU A 631 15.18 36.43 -55.40
CA LEU A 631 16.18 36.41 -54.34
C LEU A 631 17.31 35.38 -54.59
N THR A 632 17.12 34.48 -55.58
CA THR A 632 18.16 33.50 -55.99
C THR A 632 19.34 34.16 -56.66
N LEU A 633 19.10 35.31 -57.37
CA LEU A 633 20.17 36.11 -57.94
C LEU A 633 21.16 36.65 -56.88
N TYR A 634 20.67 37.01 -55.69
CA TYR A 634 21.55 37.39 -54.60
C TYR A 634 22.46 36.27 -54.14
N THR A 635 21.96 35.03 -54.11
CA THR A 635 22.77 33.88 -53.74
C THR A 635 23.79 33.51 -54.80
N ALA A 636 23.41 33.67 -56.07
CA ALA A 636 24.32 33.37 -57.21
C ALA A 636 25.49 34.39 -57.28
N VAL A 637 25.15 35.66 -57.36
CA VAL A 637 26.16 36.75 -57.52
C VAL A 637 27.05 36.92 -56.26
N LEU A 638 26.48 36.68 -55.06
CA LEU A 638 27.22 36.89 -53.82
C LEU A 638 28.14 35.71 -53.45
N ASN A 639 28.03 34.56 -54.10
CA ASN A 639 28.95 33.40 -53.97
C ASN A 639 30.18 33.51 -54.91
N ASP A 640 30.14 34.41 -55.88
CA ASP A 640 31.29 34.62 -56.79
C ASP A 640 32.48 35.29 -56.06
N LYS A 641 33.65 35.01 -56.51
CA LYS A 641 34.86 35.69 -56.06
C LYS A 641 34.77 37.17 -56.45
N ILE A 642 35.18 38.05 -55.56
CA ILE A 642 35.13 39.50 -55.82
C ILE A 642 36.14 39.91 -56.90
N THR A 643 37.33 39.39 -56.86
CA THR A 643 38.36 39.63 -57.86
C THR A 643 38.81 38.32 -58.51
N SER A 644 39.10 38.36 -59.79
CA SER A 644 39.55 37.21 -60.60
C SER A 644 40.90 36.68 -60.16
N ILE A 645 41.67 37.52 -59.52
CA ILE A 645 43.01 37.16 -58.96
C ILE A 645 43.01 37.54 -57.47
N ASP A 646 43.58 36.70 -56.65
CA ASP A 646 43.79 36.98 -55.21
C ASP A 646 44.85 38.08 -55.08
N LEU A 647 44.38 39.28 -54.65
CA LEU A 647 45.25 40.47 -54.58
C LEU A 647 46.37 40.34 -53.56
N LEU A 648 46.15 39.60 -52.47
CA LEU A 648 47.15 39.39 -51.40
C LEU A 648 48.26 38.45 -51.88
N GLN A 649 47.89 37.38 -52.54
CA GLN A 649 48.87 36.47 -53.14
C GLN A 649 49.64 37.12 -54.24
N MET A 650 48.97 37.95 -55.05
CA MET A 650 49.62 38.72 -56.11
C MET A 650 50.57 39.78 -55.57
N ALA A 651 50.17 40.51 -54.55
CA ALA A 651 50.99 41.50 -53.85
C ALA A 651 52.27 40.89 -53.23
N SER A 652 52.11 39.76 -52.50
CA SER A 652 53.22 39.02 -51.92
C SER A 652 54.19 38.51 -53.01
N ALA A 653 53.66 37.97 -54.08
CA ALA A 653 54.48 37.52 -55.20
C ALA A 653 55.21 38.69 -55.90
N LEU A 654 54.52 39.83 -56.10
CA LEU A 654 55.12 41.03 -56.69
C LEU A 654 56.22 41.59 -55.78
N ASN A 655 56.00 41.65 -54.47
CA ASN A 655 57.07 42.09 -53.55
C ASN A 655 58.25 41.16 -53.57
N HIS A 656 58.00 39.85 -53.57
CA HIS A 656 59.07 38.86 -53.69
C HIS A 656 59.90 39.01 -55.05
N THR A 657 59.11 39.32 -56.12
CA THR A 657 59.76 39.58 -57.45
C THR A 657 60.64 40.84 -57.43
N ALA A 658 60.11 41.88 -56.79
CA ALA A 658 60.85 43.13 -56.59
C ALA A 658 62.08 42.94 -55.78
N MET A 659 62.13 42.08 -54.75
CA MET A 659 63.30 41.80 -53.94
C MET A 659 64.38 41.03 -54.72
N LYS A 660 64.02 40.28 -55.73
CA LYS A 660 64.90 39.52 -56.57
C LYS A 660 65.61 40.37 -57.70
N LEU A 661 65.18 41.62 -57.85
CA LEU A 661 65.78 42.49 -58.88
C LEU A 661 67.14 42.92 -58.52
N PRO A 662 68.09 43.05 -59.55
CA PRO A 662 69.50 43.48 -59.32
C PRO A 662 69.52 44.93 -58.85
N PRO A 663 70.64 45.37 -58.14
CA PRO A 663 70.74 46.76 -57.66
C PRO A 663 70.75 47.82 -58.78
N SER A 664 71.00 47.45 -59.99
CA SER A 664 70.86 48.33 -61.18
C SER A 664 69.47 48.73 -61.49
N GLN A 665 68.47 48.09 -60.95
CA GLN A 665 67.04 48.39 -61.15
C GLN A 665 66.29 48.77 -59.87
N GLU A 666 66.95 49.40 -58.92
CA GLU A 666 66.40 49.78 -57.64
C GLU A 666 65.13 50.69 -57.80
N ASN A 667 65.09 51.49 -58.79
CA ASN A 667 63.85 52.29 -59.10
C ASN A 667 62.65 51.50 -59.51
N VAL A 668 62.90 50.40 -60.29
CA VAL A 668 61.82 49.48 -60.67
C VAL A 668 61.38 48.66 -59.49
N LYS A 669 62.31 48.23 -58.61
CA LYS A 669 62.02 47.53 -57.35
C LYS A 669 61.09 48.35 -56.44
N THR A 670 61.39 49.61 -56.16
CA THR A 670 60.58 50.46 -55.28
C THR A 670 59.20 50.69 -55.91
N MET A 671 59.17 50.86 -57.31
CA MET A 671 57.89 51.01 -57.99
C MET A 671 57.04 49.73 -57.85
N LEU A 672 57.59 48.52 -58.00
CA LEU A 672 56.87 47.28 -57.85
C LEU A 672 56.40 47.03 -56.37
N GLN A 673 57.24 47.41 -55.42
CA GLN A 673 56.89 47.35 -54.01
C GLN A 673 55.71 48.31 -53.67
N THR A 674 55.71 49.49 -54.28
CA THR A 674 54.59 50.43 -54.15
C THR A 674 53.28 49.84 -54.70
N GLU A 675 53.36 49.21 -55.89
CA GLU A 675 52.17 48.49 -56.45
C GLU A 675 51.70 47.34 -55.61
N ALA A 676 52.68 46.58 -55.05
CA ALA A 676 52.35 45.53 -54.09
C ALA A 676 51.59 46.08 -52.90
N MET A 677 52.02 47.18 -52.30
CA MET A 677 51.34 47.86 -51.23
C MET A 677 49.94 48.36 -51.62
N TYR A 678 49.77 48.90 -52.85
CA TYR A 678 48.46 49.32 -53.33
C TYR A 678 47.52 48.09 -53.42
N LEU A 679 47.99 46.97 -53.92
CA LEU A 679 47.19 45.73 -53.96
C LEU A 679 46.78 45.27 -52.57
N GLU A 680 47.69 45.33 -51.56
CA GLU A 680 47.38 45.00 -50.18
C GLU A 680 46.32 45.97 -49.60
N VAL A 681 46.46 47.28 -49.81
CA VAL A 681 45.50 48.28 -49.38
C VAL A 681 44.12 48.02 -50.01
N HIS A 682 44.07 47.72 -51.32
CA HIS A 682 42.81 47.43 -52.00
C HIS A 682 42.16 46.14 -51.46
N GLN A 683 43.00 45.14 -51.15
CA GLN A 683 42.51 43.93 -50.50
C GLN A 683 41.88 44.20 -49.11
N GLU A 684 42.63 44.97 -48.26
CA GLU A 684 42.14 45.24 -46.90
C GLU A 684 40.95 46.21 -46.88
N LYS A 685 41.04 47.33 -47.59
CA LYS A 685 40.03 48.42 -47.47
C LYS A 685 38.87 48.31 -48.43
N GLN A 686 39.01 47.52 -49.50
CA GLN A 686 37.90 47.37 -50.48
C GLN A 686 37.41 45.95 -50.59
N VAL A 687 38.26 44.99 -50.90
CA VAL A 687 37.84 43.60 -51.12
C VAL A 687 37.31 43.01 -49.83
N SER A 688 37.99 43.14 -48.70
CA SER A 688 37.56 42.64 -47.41
C SER A 688 36.25 43.22 -46.94
N VAL A 689 36.07 44.53 -47.11
CA VAL A 689 34.79 45.19 -46.85
C VAL A 689 33.66 44.69 -47.73
N MET A 690 33.93 44.50 -49.04
CA MET A 690 32.95 43.94 -49.96
C MET A 690 32.61 42.52 -49.66
N VAL A 691 33.55 41.66 -49.19
CA VAL A 691 33.31 40.27 -48.69
C VAL A 691 32.33 40.32 -47.52
N GLN A 692 32.57 41.24 -46.56
CA GLN A 692 31.66 41.38 -45.41
C GLN A 692 30.26 41.84 -45.83
N LEU A 693 30.16 42.89 -46.66
CA LEU A 693 28.90 43.40 -47.18
C LEU A 693 28.15 42.35 -48.00
N SER A 694 28.88 41.53 -48.78
CA SER A 694 28.33 40.41 -49.54
C SER A 694 27.70 39.37 -48.61
N LYS A 695 28.42 39.03 -47.53
CA LYS A 695 27.97 38.06 -46.53
C LYS A 695 26.74 38.52 -45.77
N GLU A 696 26.72 39.80 -45.36
CA GLU A 696 25.61 40.44 -44.70
C GLU A 696 24.38 40.51 -45.63
N LEU A 697 24.59 40.88 -46.91
CA LEU A 697 23.53 40.94 -47.90
C LEU A 697 22.93 39.57 -48.21
N HIS A 698 23.81 38.54 -48.32
CA HIS A 698 23.37 37.14 -48.48
C HIS A 698 22.49 36.70 -47.31
N GLY A 699 22.93 36.98 -46.07
CA GLY A 699 22.18 36.70 -44.84
C GLY A 699 20.78 37.35 -44.84
N ASN A 700 20.73 38.66 -45.17
CA ASN A 700 19.48 39.40 -45.24
C ASN A 700 18.57 38.92 -46.38
N ALA A 701 19.10 38.53 -47.52
CA ALA A 701 18.31 37.94 -48.62
C ALA A 701 17.67 36.59 -48.21
N SER A 702 18.43 35.77 -47.51
CA SER A 702 17.91 34.49 -46.95
C SER A 702 16.84 34.72 -45.93
N LEU A 703 17.04 35.67 -44.97
CA LEU A 703 16.02 36.05 -43.99
C LEU A 703 14.74 36.58 -44.64
N LEU A 704 14.87 37.50 -45.58
CA LEU A 704 13.75 38.03 -46.34
C LEU A 704 12.96 36.94 -47.09
N SER A 705 13.70 36.01 -47.71
CA SER A 705 13.08 34.84 -48.38
C SER A 705 12.20 34.03 -47.43
N ASN A 706 12.66 33.80 -46.20
CA ASN A 706 11.90 33.09 -45.17
C ASN A 706 10.69 33.94 -44.68
N HIS A 707 10.89 35.23 -44.43
CA HIS A 707 9.84 36.10 -43.95
C HIS A 707 8.72 36.29 -44.98
N LEU A 708 9.04 36.32 -46.28
CA LEU A 708 8.06 36.43 -47.37
C LEU A 708 7.17 35.18 -47.53
N ARG A 709 7.59 34.03 -47.06
CA ARG A 709 6.83 32.78 -47.25
C ARG A 709 5.65 32.66 -46.28
N PHE A 710 5.76 33.18 -45.04
CA PHE A 710 4.72 33.01 -44.02
C PHE A 710 4.20 31.55 -43.92
N ASN A 711 5.07 30.58 -44.00
CA ASN A 711 4.75 29.15 -44.02
C ASN A 711 3.91 28.67 -45.23
N HIS A 712 3.82 29.48 -46.30
CA HIS A 712 3.19 29.14 -47.57
C HIS A 712 4.22 29.12 -48.71
N SER A 713 3.76 28.73 -49.93
CA SER A 713 4.64 28.71 -51.11
C SER A 713 5.09 30.10 -51.54
N SER A 714 4.24 31.11 -51.34
CA SER A 714 4.52 32.53 -51.64
C SER A 714 3.64 33.47 -50.77
N LEU A 715 4.04 34.76 -50.66
CA LEU A 715 3.27 35.79 -50.01
C LEU A 715 1.87 35.96 -50.63
N LYS A 716 1.77 35.90 -51.92
CA LYS A 716 0.50 35.98 -52.65
C LYS A 716 -0.42 34.84 -52.22
N HIS A 717 0.07 33.61 -52.23
CA HIS A 717 -0.72 32.44 -51.82
C HIS A 717 -1.15 32.52 -50.36
N ALA A 718 -0.25 33.01 -49.46
CA ALA A 718 -0.56 33.24 -48.06
C ALA A 718 -1.72 34.25 -47.89
N VAL A 719 -1.66 35.38 -48.59
CA VAL A 719 -2.68 36.43 -48.49
C VAL A 719 -3.99 36.04 -49.16
N ASP A 720 -3.96 35.38 -50.34
CA ASP A 720 -5.17 34.92 -51.01
C ASP A 720 -5.91 33.84 -50.24
N SER A 721 -5.18 32.86 -49.66
CA SER A 721 -5.75 31.84 -48.78
C SER A 721 -6.39 32.50 -47.55
N LEU A 722 -5.65 33.40 -46.91
CA LEU A 722 -6.13 34.13 -45.75
C LEU A 722 -7.40 34.94 -46.02
N LEU A 723 -7.45 35.68 -47.14
CA LEU A 723 -8.63 36.43 -47.59
C LEU A 723 -9.85 35.54 -47.85
N SER A 724 -9.63 34.37 -48.47
CA SER A 724 -10.66 33.38 -48.68
C SER A 724 -11.24 32.89 -47.36
N ASP A 725 -10.36 32.50 -46.44
CA ASP A 725 -10.76 31.98 -45.12
C ASP A 725 -11.45 33.05 -44.25
N LEU A 726 -10.97 34.32 -44.30
CA LEU A 726 -11.61 35.44 -43.59
C LEU A 726 -13.00 35.77 -44.14
N LYS A 727 -13.18 35.70 -45.41
CA LYS A 727 -14.49 35.87 -46.06
C LYS A 727 -15.44 34.74 -45.73
N GLN A 728 -14.94 33.52 -45.70
CA GLN A 728 -15.71 32.36 -45.28
C GLN A 728 -16.13 32.54 -43.80
N ALA A 729 -15.18 32.90 -42.92
CA ALA A 729 -15.44 33.16 -41.50
C ALA A 729 -16.50 34.27 -41.32
N GLN A 730 -16.36 35.39 -42.05
CA GLN A 730 -17.31 36.49 -42.04
C GLN A 730 -18.75 36.05 -42.42
N ARG A 731 -18.86 35.24 -43.46
CA ARG A 731 -20.16 34.68 -43.90
C ARG A 731 -20.74 33.75 -42.86
N THR A 732 -19.93 32.81 -42.34
CA THR A 732 -20.35 31.84 -41.33
C THR A 732 -20.79 32.55 -40.05
N LEU A 733 -20.04 33.56 -39.59
CA LEU A 733 -20.41 34.31 -38.38
C LEU A 733 -21.72 35.08 -38.55
N ASN A 734 -21.96 35.68 -39.70
CA ASN A 734 -23.19 36.47 -39.92
C ASN A 734 -24.43 35.64 -40.22
N SER A 735 -24.30 34.48 -40.90
CA SER A 735 -25.42 33.60 -41.25
C SER A 735 -25.74 32.54 -40.19
N GLN A 736 -24.70 31.89 -39.62
CA GLN A 736 -24.86 30.75 -38.72
C GLN A 736 -24.38 31.07 -37.29
N GLY A 737 -23.66 32.19 -37.09
CA GLY A 737 -23.07 32.54 -35.78
C GLY A 737 -24.02 32.46 -34.60
N PRO A 738 -25.24 33.03 -34.67
CA PRO A 738 -26.20 32.93 -33.57
C PRO A 738 -26.57 31.49 -33.22
N ALA A 739 -26.78 30.62 -34.24
CA ALA A 739 -27.11 29.20 -34.03
C ALA A 739 -25.92 28.42 -33.46
N ILE A 740 -24.70 28.69 -33.94
CA ILE A 740 -23.46 28.09 -33.43
C ILE A 740 -23.24 28.50 -31.99
N VAL A 741 -23.37 29.75 -31.63
CA VAL A 741 -23.21 30.24 -30.25
C VAL A 741 -24.24 29.63 -29.32
N ARG A 742 -25.48 29.47 -29.76
CA ARG A 742 -26.51 28.78 -28.97
C ARG A 742 -26.15 27.32 -28.73
N LYS A 743 -25.74 26.61 -29.78
CA LYS A 743 -25.27 25.22 -29.65
C LYS A 743 -24.06 25.10 -28.72
N LEU A 744 -23.07 25.97 -28.84
CA LEU A 744 -21.91 26.04 -27.95
C LEU A 744 -22.29 26.34 -26.51
N ALA A 745 -23.27 27.20 -26.29
CA ALA A 745 -23.80 27.47 -24.96
C ALA A 745 -24.53 26.26 -24.36
N GLU A 746 -25.28 25.50 -25.19
CA GLU A 746 -25.88 24.22 -24.75
C GLU A 746 -24.81 23.20 -24.43
N GLU A 747 -23.76 23.04 -25.24
CA GLU A 747 -22.64 22.15 -24.99
C GLU A 747 -21.88 22.56 -23.73
N PHE A 748 -21.61 23.86 -23.54
CA PHE A 748 -21.04 24.38 -22.29
C PHE A 748 -21.89 24.00 -21.08
N GLY A 749 -23.22 24.14 -21.22
CA GLY A 749 -24.14 23.80 -20.16
C GLY A 749 -24.17 22.32 -19.82
N LYS A 750 -24.07 21.45 -20.83
CA LYS A 750 -23.98 20.00 -20.62
C LYS A 750 -22.68 19.65 -19.87
N GLU A 751 -21.53 20.16 -20.33
CA GLU A 751 -20.25 19.90 -19.68
C GLU A 751 -20.20 20.47 -18.27
N PHE A 752 -20.77 21.64 -18.04
CA PHE A 752 -20.94 22.20 -16.69
C PHE A 752 -21.77 21.26 -15.79
N GLY A 753 -22.85 20.69 -16.34
CA GLY A 753 -23.68 19.68 -15.66
C GLY A 753 -22.90 18.40 -15.36
N ILE A 754 -22.08 17.90 -16.29
CA ILE A 754 -21.27 16.70 -16.10
C ILE A 754 -20.32 16.81 -14.89
N HIS A 755 -19.74 18.00 -14.63
CA HIS A 755 -18.92 18.18 -13.43
C HIS A 755 -19.72 18.01 -12.13
N ILE A 756 -20.96 18.50 -12.13
CA ILE A 756 -21.87 18.35 -10.98
C ILE A 756 -22.30 16.89 -10.82
N ASP A 757 -22.73 16.25 -11.91
CA ASP A 757 -23.15 14.86 -11.91
C ASP A 757 -22.00 13.92 -11.51
N SER A 758 -20.78 14.21 -12.00
CA SER A 758 -19.57 13.46 -11.62
C SER A 758 -19.27 13.60 -10.13
N TYR A 759 -19.44 14.79 -9.55
CA TYR A 759 -19.28 14.98 -8.10
C TYR A 759 -20.35 14.24 -7.32
N LEU A 760 -21.62 14.31 -7.75
CA LEU A 760 -22.72 13.63 -7.09
C LEU A 760 -22.56 12.11 -7.15
N ALA A 761 -22.17 11.58 -8.31
CA ALA A 761 -21.85 10.16 -8.46
C ALA A 761 -20.67 9.75 -7.56
N LYS A 762 -19.66 10.63 -7.43
CA LYS A 762 -18.57 10.42 -6.48
C LYS A 762 -19.08 10.39 -5.04
N VAL A 763 -19.93 11.35 -4.65
CA VAL A 763 -20.50 11.39 -3.29
C VAL A 763 -21.31 10.13 -3.01
N GLU A 764 -22.13 9.69 -3.94
CA GLU A 764 -22.93 8.47 -3.80
C GLU A 764 -22.05 7.23 -3.69
N SER A 765 -21.07 7.08 -4.58
CA SER A 765 -20.12 5.96 -4.57
C SER A 765 -19.25 5.94 -3.32
N GLU A 766 -18.72 7.09 -2.91
CA GLU A 766 -17.87 7.17 -1.72
C GLU A 766 -18.70 6.97 -0.43
N ALA A 767 -19.88 7.56 -0.34
CA ALA A 767 -20.73 7.41 0.83
C ALA A 767 -21.20 5.97 1.01
N SER A 768 -21.61 5.29 -0.08
CA SER A 768 -22.09 3.91 -0.01
C SER A 768 -20.96 2.89 0.21
N HIS A 769 -19.79 3.10 -0.38
CA HIS A 769 -18.76 2.05 -0.40
C HIS A 769 -17.50 2.35 0.42
N ASN A 770 -17.13 3.62 0.65
CA ASN A 770 -15.81 3.94 1.16
C ASN A 770 -15.80 4.71 2.48
N ILE A 771 -16.77 5.60 2.71
CA ILE A 771 -16.80 6.44 3.91
C ILE A 771 -17.24 5.66 5.14
N GLY A 772 -16.48 5.81 6.21
CA GLY A 772 -16.79 5.20 7.49
C GLY A 772 -16.89 3.68 7.42
N LYS A 773 -16.02 3.03 6.62
CA LYS A 773 -15.92 1.56 6.65
C LYS A 773 -15.73 1.07 8.06
N CYS A 774 -16.67 0.26 8.54
CA CYS A 774 -16.73 -0.08 9.96
C CYS A 774 -15.88 -1.31 10.35
N TRP A 775 -14.95 -1.76 9.48
CA TRP A 775 -13.97 -2.78 9.84
C TRP A 775 -13.23 -2.50 11.17
N PRO A 776 -12.83 -1.25 11.49
CA PRO A 776 -12.19 -0.97 12.78
C PRO A 776 -13.09 -1.27 13.98
N ILE A 777 -14.40 -1.09 13.87
CA ILE A 777 -15.37 -1.46 14.92
C ILE A 777 -15.45 -2.98 15.07
N SER A 778 -15.47 -3.72 13.94
CA SER A 778 -15.35 -5.18 13.94
C SER A 778 -14.05 -5.64 14.60
N LEU A 779 -12.95 -4.95 14.35
CA LEU A 779 -11.63 -5.25 14.94
C LEU A 779 -11.65 -5.05 16.46
N VAL A 780 -12.24 -3.97 16.94
CA VAL A 780 -12.45 -3.68 18.38
C VAL A 780 -13.32 -4.74 19.02
N TYR A 781 -14.43 -5.08 18.40
CA TYR A 781 -15.34 -6.12 18.88
C TYR A 781 -14.64 -7.47 19.00
N ASN A 782 -13.98 -7.92 17.95
CA ASN A 782 -13.24 -9.18 17.93
C ASN A 782 -12.08 -9.19 18.93
N SER A 783 -11.36 -8.08 19.08
CA SER A 783 -10.29 -7.96 20.08
C SER A 783 -10.82 -8.11 21.50
N THR A 784 -11.96 -7.52 21.80
CA THR A 784 -12.63 -7.62 23.08
C THR A 784 -13.15 -9.04 23.33
N MET A 785 -13.79 -9.64 22.34
CA MET A 785 -14.27 -11.01 22.38
C MET A 785 -13.09 -11.98 22.65
N ILE A 786 -12.00 -11.87 21.91
CA ILE A 786 -10.80 -12.71 22.10
C ILE A 786 -10.22 -12.49 23.50
N SER A 787 -10.18 -11.28 23.99
CA SER A 787 -9.63 -10.97 25.32
C SER A 787 -10.42 -11.64 26.43
N VAL A 788 -11.72 -11.67 26.34
CA VAL A 788 -12.61 -12.28 27.34
C VAL A 788 -12.72 -13.79 27.15
N CYS A 789 -13.04 -14.23 25.94
CA CYS A 789 -13.37 -15.64 25.70
C CYS A 789 -12.11 -16.51 25.55
N ASN A 790 -11.16 -16.09 24.67
CA ASN A 790 -10.02 -16.96 24.38
C ASN A 790 -8.88 -16.80 25.42
N ASN A 791 -8.67 -15.58 25.95
CA ASN A 791 -7.54 -15.36 26.87
C ASN A 791 -7.90 -15.60 28.34
N ILE A 792 -9.19 -15.64 28.69
CA ILE A 792 -9.64 -15.88 30.08
C ILE A 792 -10.49 -17.12 30.19
N LEU A 793 -11.63 -17.16 29.45
CA LEU A 793 -12.59 -18.28 29.62
C LEU A 793 -12.07 -19.61 29.09
N ASP A 794 -11.38 -19.63 27.95
CA ASP A 794 -10.80 -20.88 27.42
C ASP A 794 -9.77 -21.45 28.42
N PRO A 795 -8.78 -20.68 28.95
CA PRO A 795 -7.90 -21.16 30.00
C PRO A 795 -8.64 -21.53 31.31
N TYR A 796 -9.66 -20.76 31.71
CA TYR A 796 -10.49 -21.05 32.87
C TYR A 796 -11.16 -22.41 32.75
N ASN A 797 -11.75 -22.66 31.59
CA ASN A 797 -12.42 -23.92 31.30
C ASN A 797 -11.41 -25.07 31.11
N GLY A 798 -10.26 -24.80 30.53
CA GLY A 798 -9.15 -25.76 30.44
C GLY A 798 -8.58 -26.17 31.80
N PHE A 799 -8.54 -25.24 32.75
CA PHE A 799 -8.08 -25.50 34.10
C PHE A 799 -8.94 -26.53 34.83
N TRP A 800 -10.26 -26.29 34.95
CA TRP A 800 -11.12 -27.19 35.68
C TRP A 800 -11.25 -28.56 34.98
N LEU A 801 -11.21 -28.63 33.66
CA LEU A 801 -11.21 -29.89 32.95
C LEU A 801 -9.94 -30.70 33.25
N SER A 802 -8.79 -30.07 33.22
CA SER A 802 -7.51 -30.70 33.51
C SER A 802 -7.47 -31.24 34.94
N VAL A 803 -7.86 -30.42 35.92
CA VAL A 803 -7.93 -30.81 37.32
C VAL A 803 -8.96 -31.92 37.52
N GLY A 804 -10.16 -31.80 36.92
CA GLY A 804 -11.22 -32.78 36.99
C GLY A 804 -10.79 -34.17 36.48
N CYS A 805 -10.12 -34.19 35.30
CA CYS A 805 -9.56 -35.45 34.77
C CYS A 805 -8.53 -36.06 35.72
N VAL A 806 -7.65 -35.27 36.31
CA VAL A 806 -6.64 -35.74 37.26
C VAL A 806 -7.30 -36.33 38.51
N VAL A 807 -8.31 -35.61 39.09
CA VAL A 807 -9.02 -36.08 40.29
C VAL A 807 -9.80 -37.39 40.02
N LEU A 808 -10.40 -37.55 38.86
CA LEU A 808 -11.01 -38.83 38.47
C LEU A 808 -9.99 -39.95 38.34
N LEU A 809 -8.77 -39.66 37.86
CA LEU A 809 -7.67 -40.64 37.81
C LEU A 809 -7.09 -40.98 39.19
N PHE A 810 -7.36 -40.21 40.25
CA PHE A 810 -7.00 -40.60 41.61
C PHE A 810 -7.62 -41.92 42.02
N LEU A 811 -8.85 -42.23 41.63
CA LEU A 811 -9.56 -43.47 42.01
C LEU A 811 -8.82 -44.74 41.57
N PRO A 812 -8.50 -44.93 40.27
CA PRO A 812 -7.72 -46.09 39.85
C PRO A 812 -6.27 -46.05 40.40
N SER A 813 -5.70 -44.83 40.54
CA SER A 813 -4.33 -44.67 41.05
C SER A 813 -4.23 -45.07 42.52
N ILE A 814 -5.21 -44.76 43.37
CA ILE A 814 -5.29 -45.22 44.77
C ILE A 814 -5.30 -46.77 44.82
N ILE A 815 -6.18 -47.42 44.05
CA ILE A 815 -6.32 -48.86 44.03
C ILE A 815 -5.00 -49.56 43.61
N LEU A 816 -4.39 -49.06 42.55
CA LEU A 816 -3.14 -49.59 42.00
C LEU A 816 -1.97 -49.34 42.95
N SER A 817 -1.86 -48.15 43.52
CA SER A 817 -0.81 -47.78 44.46
C SER A 817 -0.86 -48.63 45.73
N VAL A 818 -2.06 -48.84 46.28
CA VAL A 818 -2.22 -49.72 47.48
C VAL A 818 -1.82 -51.15 47.18
N LYS A 819 -2.25 -51.71 46.03
CA LYS A 819 -1.89 -53.07 45.61
C LYS A 819 -0.39 -53.19 45.34
N LEU A 820 0.19 -52.20 44.67
CA LEU A 820 1.62 -52.18 44.35
C LEU A 820 2.48 -52.01 45.61
N ALA A 821 2.09 -51.07 46.52
CA ALA A 821 2.76 -50.84 47.80
C ALA A 821 2.79 -52.11 48.65
N SER A 822 1.67 -52.88 48.69
CA SER A 822 1.65 -54.19 49.44
C SER A 822 2.58 -55.23 48.83
N LEU A 823 2.81 -55.25 47.50
CA LEU A 823 3.76 -56.09 46.82
C LEU A 823 5.22 -55.66 47.05
N TYR A 824 5.48 -54.40 47.21
CA TYR A 824 6.79 -53.84 47.53
C TYR A 824 7.18 -54.11 48.99
N GLN A 825 6.23 -54.17 49.92
CA GLN A 825 6.44 -54.52 51.35
C GLN A 825 6.73 -56.01 51.58
N LYS A 826 6.48 -56.90 50.61
CA LYS A 826 6.80 -58.35 50.80
C LYS A 826 8.29 -58.54 50.90
N SER A 827 8.70 -59.18 51.98
CA SER A 827 10.10 -59.59 52.27
C SER A 827 10.48 -60.90 51.57
N ASP A 828 11.76 -61.00 51.19
CA ASP A 828 12.25 -62.31 50.72
C ASP A 828 12.18 -63.39 51.87
N PRO A 829 11.72 -64.62 51.55
CA PRO A 829 11.67 -65.62 52.55
C PRO A 829 13.08 -65.91 53.03
N TYR A 830 13.26 -65.82 54.36
CA TYR A 830 14.52 -66.11 55.06
C TYR A 830 14.94 -67.51 54.73
N PRO A 831 16.12 -67.80 54.10
CA PRO A 831 16.64 -69.15 53.94
C PRO A 831 17.22 -69.57 55.29
N GLY A 832 16.36 -70.20 56.09
CA GLY A 832 16.85 -70.80 57.32
C GLY A 832 18.05 -71.76 57.06
N ALA A 833 18.94 -71.97 58.03
CA ALA A 833 20.16 -72.77 57.91
C ALA A 833 19.93 -74.19 57.34
N LEU A 834 18.74 -74.75 57.50
CA LEU A 834 18.34 -76.04 56.94
C LEU A 834 18.08 -75.99 55.41
N VAL A 835 17.74 -74.87 54.84
CA VAL A 835 17.50 -74.79 53.40
C VAL A 835 18.81 -74.61 52.63
N GLU A 836 19.83 -74.02 53.20
CA GLU A 836 21.17 -73.92 52.58
C GLU A 836 21.84 -75.32 52.47
N ALA A 837 21.72 -76.18 53.50
CA ALA A 837 22.27 -77.54 53.50
C ALA A 837 21.59 -78.48 52.43
N VAL A 838 20.33 -78.27 52.10
CA VAL A 838 19.60 -79.11 51.12
C VAL A 838 19.80 -78.49 49.70
N GLY A 839 20.00 -77.16 49.54
CA GLY A 839 20.23 -76.51 48.25
C GLY A 839 21.63 -76.79 47.70
N GLY A 840 22.62 -76.90 48.54
CA GLY A 840 24.03 -77.12 48.15
C GLY A 840 24.29 -78.54 47.55
N LYS A 841 23.54 -79.55 47.91
CA LYS A 841 23.69 -80.90 47.35
C LYS A 841 23.00 -81.14 45.97
N LYS A 842 22.06 -80.36 45.60
CA LYS A 842 21.39 -80.51 44.29
C LYS A 842 22.12 -79.81 43.13
N LYS A 843 23.03 -78.93 43.38
CA LYS A 843 23.75 -78.21 42.27
C LYS A 843 25.01 -79.04 41.83
N ARG A 844 25.45 -80.05 42.55
CA ARG A 844 26.65 -80.85 42.20
C ARG A 844 26.37 -82.09 41.38
N ARG A 845 25.09 -82.47 41.10
CA ARG A 845 24.73 -83.78 40.46
C ARG A 845 24.13 -83.58 39.03
N GLN A 846 24.08 -82.44 38.45
CA GLN A 846 23.55 -82.27 37.12
C GLN A 846 24.51 -81.65 36.10
N LYS A 847 25.84 -81.75 36.35
CA LYS A 847 26.87 -81.37 35.36
C LYS A 847 27.86 -82.52 35.17
N LYS A 848 27.40 -83.75 34.84
CA LYS A 848 28.26 -84.76 34.27
C LYS A 848 27.41 -85.64 33.36
N LYS A 849 27.29 -85.29 32.13
CA LYS A 849 27.25 -86.23 30.99
C LYS A 849 27.25 -85.40 29.68
N HIS A 850 28.17 -85.81 28.89
CA HIS A 850 28.44 -85.59 27.47
C HIS A 850 29.09 -84.24 27.11
N GLY A 851 30.23 -84.28 26.52
CA GLY A 851 31.20 -85.32 26.07
C GLY A 851 32.08 -84.63 25.05
N SER A 852 33.39 -84.96 25.14
CA SER A 852 34.43 -84.99 24.13
C SER A 852 34.56 -83.68 23.26
N SER A 853 35.68 -83.16 23.00
CA SER A 853 37.06 -83.55 22.94
C SER A 853 37.94 -82.34 22.52
N SER A 854 39.18 -82.44 22.99
CA SER A 854 40.47 -81.98 22.46
C SER A 854 40.68 -80.43 22.38
N GLY A 855 41.71 -79.89 22.85
CA GLY A 855 43.06 -80.33 23.23
C GLY A 855 43.90 -79.09 23.40
N GLY A 856 44.93 -79.14 24.22
CA GLY A 856 46.13 -78.28 24.18
C GLY A 856 46.07 -77.04 25.03
N ALA A 857 46.53 -77.00 26.18
CA ALA A 857 47.87 -76.99 26.78
C ALA A 857 48.49 -75.57 26.87
N TYR A 858 48.96 -75.39 28.08
CA TYR A 858 50.06 -74.50 28.58
C TYR A 858 49.78 -73.08 28.98
N SER A 859 49.79 -72.83 30.22
CA SER A 859 50.82 -72.26 31.14
C SER A 859 50.66 -70.75 31.42
N ALA A 860 50.52 -70.49 32.69
CA ALA A 860 50.74 -69.27 33.42
C ALA A 860 52.21 -68.76 33.30
N PRO A 861 52.66 -67.67 33.86
CA PRO A 861 52.11 -66.77 34.89
C PRO A 861 52.50 -65.28 34.83
N LEU A 862 51.96 -64.54 35.79
CA LEU A 862 52.54 -63.45 36.55
C LEU A 862 53.07 -62.15 35.85
N GLY A 863 52.65 -61.06 36.42
CA GLY A 863 53.38 -59.79 36.48
C GLY A 863 52.57 -58.52 36.41
N ARG A 864 52.13 -57.94 37.48
CA ARG A 864 52.45 -56.69 38.15
C ARG A 864 52.92 -55.51 37.25
N GLY A 865 52.34 -54.35 37.46
CA GLY A 865 53.04 -53.06 37.34
C GLY A 865 52.25 -52.05 36.54
N GLU A 866 51.60 -51.20 37.23
CA GLU A 866 51.88 -49.72 37.34
C GLU A 866 51.91 -48.86 36.07
N ARG A 867 51.05 -47.90 36.19
CA ARG A 867 51.22 -46.42 35.89
C ARG A 867 51.31 -45.83 34.49
N SER A 868 50.60 -44.79 34.41
CA SER A 868 50.83 -43.44 33.79
C SER A 868 50.36 -43.20 32.36
N GLN A 869 49.49 -42.18 32.31
CA GLN A 869 49.24 -41.22 31.19
C GLN A 869 50.59 -40.66 30.61
N PRO A 870 50.65 -39.91 29.49
CA PRO A 870 49.66 -38.99 28.86
C PRO A 870 49.78 -38.84 27.32
N ILE A 871 48.68 -38.27 26.68
CA ILE A 871 48.53 -37.16 25.70
C ILE A 871 49.55 -36.98 24.52
N PRO A 872 49.16 -36.28 23.42
CA PRO A 872 48.84 -36.65 22.03
C PRO A 872 49.99 -36.31 21.07
N PRO A 873 50.00 -36.07 19.78
CA PRO A 873 49.01 -35.50 18.84
C PRO A 873 49.10 -35.99 17.34
N THR A 874 48.20 -35.40 16.54
CA THR A 874 48.31 -34.95 15.13
C THR A 874 48.39 -35.90 13.95
N ASP A 875 47.45 -35.57 13.06
CA ASP A 875 47.56 -35.33 11.61
C ASP A 875 47.68 -36.48 10.59
N ASP A 876 46.89 -36.12 9.56
CA ASP A 876 47.01 -36.36 8.14
C ASP A 876 46.37 -37.57 7.43
N ARG A 877 45.42 -37.16 6.60
CA ARG A 877 44.89 -37.66 5.32
C ARG A 877 45.80 -38.61 4.51
N PRO A 878 45.42 -39.23 3.37
CA PRO A 878 44.10 -39.18 2.67
C PRO A 878 43.67 -40.51 1.97
N ALA A 879 42.45 -40.41 1.40
CA ALA A 879 42.00 -40.95 0.10
C ALA A 879 41.53 -42.39 -0.08
N GLN A 880 40.30 -42.46 -0.57
CA GLN A 880 39.86 -42.98 -1.89
C GLN A 880 39.21 -44.38 -1.95
N TRP A 881 38.00 -44.30 -2.59
CA TRP A 881 37.28 -45.26 -3.45
C TRP A 881 36.65 -46.52 -2.80
N ASP A 882 35.54 -47.03 -3.13
CA ASP A 882 34.47 -46.85 -4.10
C ASP A 882 33.23 -47.72 -3.74
N GLN A 883 32.03 -47.27 -4.19
CA GLN A 883 31.00 -47.96 -4.93
C GLN A 883 29.83 -48.75 -4.21
N PHE A 884 28.65 -48.20 -4.56
CA PHE A 884 27.37 -48.84 -4.86
C PHE A 884 26.49 -49.39 -3.74
N ASN A 885 25.35 -48.81 -3.47
CA ASN A 885 24.12 -49.11 -4.18
C ASN A 885 22.94 -48.20 -3.79
N ALA A 886 22.08 -48.03 -4.80
CA ALA A 886 20.95 -47.12 -4.95
C ALA A 886 19.76 -47.48 -4.03
N ASN A 887 19.01 -46.41 -3.67
CA ASN A 887 17.60 -46.20 -3.65
C ASN A 887 17.16 -45.33 -2.49
N VAL A 888 17.12 -44.03 -2.73
CA VAL A 888 16.28 -43.07 -1.98
C VAL A 888 15.87 -41.93 -2.96
N PRO A 889 14.60 -41.52 -3.01
CA PRO A 889 14.12 -40.51 -3.95
C PRO A 889 14.53 -39.08 -3.58
N PRO A 890 14.47 -38.13 -4.53
CA PRO A 890 15.16 -36.85 -4.46
C PRO A 890 14.49 -35.84 -3.53
N ARG A 891 15.31 -35.16 -2.73
CA ARG A 891 14.92 -33.95 -2.01
C ARG A 891 15.14 -32.73 -2.89
N TYR A 892 14.15 -31.87 -2.97
CA TYR A 892 14.22 -30.55 -3.61
C TYR A 892 15.17 -29.59 -2.87
N PRO A 893 15.83 -28.67 -3.56
CA PRO A 893 16.76 -27.72 -2.94
C PRO A 893 16.01 -26.59 -2.25
N ALA A 894 16.44 -26.28 -1.04
CA ALA A 894 16.00 -25.13 -0.28
C ALA A 894 16.64 -23.87 -0.86
N ILE A 895 15.81 -22.88 -1.14
CA ILE A 895 16.18 -21.51 -1.50
C ILE A 895 16.69 -20.82 -0.23
N SER A 896 17.92 -20.35 -0.29
CA SER A 896 18.53 -19.48 0.70
C SER A 896 17.86 -18.12 0.65
N SER A 897 17.16 -17.74 1.71
CA SER A 897 16.85 -16.34 1.99
C SER A 897 17.79 -15.84 3.08
N GLU A 898 18.63 -14.95 2.66
CA GLU A 898 19.51 -14.12 3.47
C GLU A 898 18.64 -13.24 4.37
N TYR A 899 18.67 -13.48 5.69
CA TYR A 899 18.12 -12.57 6.69
C TYR A 899 19.24 -11.90 7.42
N GLU A 900 19.38 -10.60 7.18
CA GLU A 900 20.18 -9.66 7.96
C GLU A 900 19.76 -9.71 9.43
N ARG A 901 20.73 -9.88 10.31
CA ARG A 901 20.56 -9.75 11.75
C ARG A 901 20.45 -8.27 12.11
N PRO A 902 19.49 -7.87 12.95
CA PRO A 902 19.49 -6.52 13.52
C PRO A 902 20.65 -6.34 14.50
N PRO A 903 21.19 -5.12 14.62
CA PRO A 903 22.32 -4.81 15.51
C PRO A 903 21.91 -4.88 16.98
N PRO A 904 22.88 -5.09 17.89
CA PRO A 904 22.61 -5.25 19.32
C PRO A 904 22.18 -3.92 19.95
N TYR A 905 21.11 -3.98 20.73
CA TYR A 905 20.66 -2.87 21.59
C TYR A 905 21.68 -2.58 22.68
N TYR A 906 22.19 -1.36 22.67
CA TYR A 906 22.90 -0.77 23.79
C TYR A 906 21.89 -0.29 24.85
N PHE A 907 21.98 -0.79 26.06
CA PHE A 907 21.34 -0.22 27.23
C PHE A 907 22.17 0.97 27.73
N PRO A 908 21.62 2.15 27.94
CA PRO A 908 22.27 3.18 28.75
C PRO A 908 21.92 2.98 30.22
N GLY A 909 22.93 2.79 31.04
CA GLY A 909 22.83 2.86 32.50
C GLY A 909 22.67 4.30 33.00
N PRO A 910 22.23 4.49 34.23
CA PRO A 910 21.76 5.78 34.73
C PRO A 910 22.86 6.67 35.29
N ASN A 911 22.56 8.01 35.27
CA ASN A 911 23.13 9.12 36.04
C ASN A 911 24.26 9.92 35.38
N GLN A 912 24.09 11.19 35.29
CA GLN A 912 24.00 12.25 36.31
C GLN A 912 23.49 13.57 35.71
N PRO A 913 23.07 14.57 36.53
CA PRO A 913 22.37 15.76 36.07
C PRO A 913 23.34 16.88 35.69
N VAL A 914 23.00 17.61 34.63
CA VAL A 914 23.62 18.91 34.36
C VAL A 914 22.54 19.99 34.29
N THR A 915 22.78 20.97 35.08
CA THR A 915 22.12 22.22 35.40
C THR A 915 21.68 23.02 34.17
N ALA A 916 20.62 23.77 34.43
CA ALA A 916 20.02 24.80 33.62
C ALA A 916 20.96 25.92 33.16
N SER A 917 20.71 26.49 32.00
CA SER A 917 20.66 27.93 31.74
C SER A 917 19.84 28.20 30.49
N ASN A 918 18.80 28.99 30.69
CA ASN A 918 18.06 29.76 29.72
C ASN A 918 18.96 30.88 29.08
N PRO A 919 18.54 31.53 28.00
CA PRO A 919 17.22 32.10 27.80
C PRO A 919 16.38 31.47 26.64
#